data_912b6205c5996e326cb49ce7bf0c09f4
#
_entry.id   912b6205c5996e326cb49ce7bf0c09f4
#
_cell.length_a   1.000
_cell.length_b   1.000
_cell.length_c   1.000
_cell.angle_alpha   90.00
_cell.angle_beta   90.00
_cell.angle_gamma   90.00
#
_symmetry.space_group_name_H-M   'P 1'
#
loop_
_entity.id
_entity.type
_entity.pdbx_description
1 polymer ?
#
loop_
_entity_poly.entity_id
_entity_poly.type
_entity_poly.pdbx_seq_one_letter_code
_entity_poly.pdbx_strand_id
1 'polypeptide(L)'
;MRVHTMQGAMSLQQADILEAYLNRVSGVTKATVYDRTGDAVICYDGPRETVTKALSSFAYAKEQAIAPEHSSRALNRDFEDKLVASLCWRGIKQLFVPSSVRALITVARSVPYIKAGLTCLMHRKIQVPVLDATAITVSMLRKDFKTASSIMFLLGIGDILDEWTHKKSVADLAQTMSLNVDKVWKETNAGSVLVPVADVQVGDRIVIHTGNVIPLDGKVVSGEAMVNQASITGEPLAVRKAEGGYVYAGTVVEEGDCTICVEKSAGSGRYDRIIRMIEESEKLKSATEDHASHLADQLVPYSLGATALVWLLTGNMTKALAVLMVDFSCALKLSMPIAVLSAMKEASDYHLSVKGGRFLEAVSEASTIVFDKTGTLTRAEPKVAQIVTFGGNDEADMLRLAACLEEHYPHSMAKAVVAEAARRGLRHEERHSRVEYLVAHGISSSVDGQKVVIGSHHFAFEDEHCVIPAGEQAKFDALPDMYSHLYLAVSGVLAAVICIEDPLRPEAADVIRGLRELGVTKLVMMTGDNEKTARAVAEAVGVDAYFAEVLPEDKAAFIQAEHAAGRKVIMLGDGVNDSPALSEADAGVAISDGAAIAREVADITVGADDLYALLTLKRLSDALMERIHSNYRKIISFNFLLICLGVAGVLPPATSALLHNASTLVISLKSMTKLLA
;
A
#
# COMPACT_ATOMS: atom_id res chain seq x y z
N MET A 1 27.35 0.37 -22.35
CA MET A 1 27.81 1.36 -23.36
C MET A 1 27.89 2.73 -22.68
N ARG A 2 28.96 3.50 -22.93
CA ARG A 2 29.02 4.91 -22.51
C ARG A 2 28.92 5.79 -23.75
N VAL A 3 28.04 6.77 -23.70
CA VAL A 3 27.79 7.72 -24.79
C VAL A 3 28.08 9.11 -24.24
N HIS A 4 28.91 9.84 -24.95
CA HIS A 4 29.19 11.23 -24.66
C HIS A 4 28.30 12.10 -25.56
N THR A 5 27.45 12.91 -24.98
CA THR A 5 26.64 13.84 -25.77
C THR A 5 27.50 15.03 -26.17
N MET A 6 27.21 15.65 -27.30
CA MET A 6 27.96 16.83 -27.74
C MET A 6 27.72 18.10 -26.88
N GLN A 7 26.87 18.01 -25.87
CA GLN A 7 26.61 19.04 -24.88
C GLN A 7 27.48 18.79 -23.66
N GLY A 8 28.39 19.71 -23.34
CA GLY A 8 29.30 19.57 -22.19
C GLY A 8 28.61 19.59 -20.81
N ALA A 9 27.37 20.07 -20.73
CA ALA A 9 26.50 20.03 -19.57
C ALA A 9 25.03 20.05 -20.04
N MET A 10 24.16 19.38 -19.31
CA MET A 10 22.71 19.33 -19.57
C MET A 10 21.96 20.01 -18.45
N SER A 11 20.76 20.54 -18.74
CA SER A 11 19.82 20.88 -17.68
C SER A 11 19.34 19.61 -16.98
N LEU A 12 18.90 19.73 -15.72
CA LEU A 12 18.36 18.56 -14.96
C LEU A 12 17.22 17.91 -15.73
N GLN A 13 16.31 18.72 -16.28
CA GLN A 13 15.17 18.24 -17.07
C GLN A 13 15.63 17.50 -18.34
N GLN A 14 16.64 18.00 -19.05
CA GLN A 14 17.19 17.31 -20.22
C GLN A 14 17.79 15.94 -19.86
N ALA A 15 18.53 15.88 -18.76
CA ALA A 15 19.11 14.63 -18.29
C ALA A 15 18.02 13.62 -17.89
N ASP A 16 16.95 14.08 -17.24
CA ASP A 16 15.81 13.24 -16.83
C ASP A 16 15.01 12.71 -18.03
N ILE A 17 14.76 13.55 -19.04
CA ILE A 17 14.09 13.14 -20.28
C ILE A 17 14.92 12.06 -21.00
N LEU A 18 16.22 12.28 -21.14
CA LEU A 18 17.10 11.34 -21.82
C LEU A 18 17.21 10.01 -21.06
N GLU A 19 17.32 10.05 -19.73
CA GLU A 19 17.37 8.87 -18.87
C GLU A 19 16.06 8.08 -18.92
N ALA A 20 14.91 8.75 -18.83
CA ALA A 20 13.60 8.13 -18.92
C ALA A 20 13.35 7.52 -20.30
N TYR A 21 13.75 8.18 -21.37
CA TYR A 21 13.66 7.67 -22.73
C TYR A 21 14.51 6.39 -22.90
N LEU A 22 15.77 6.41 -22.48
CA LEU A 22 16.68 5.28 -22.63
C LEU A 22 16.22 4.05 -21.84
N ASN A 23 15.65 4.24 -20.64
CA ASN A 23 15.13 3.13 -19.83
C ASN A 23 13.84 2.49 -20.41
N ARG A 24 13.16 3.16 -21.36
CA ARG A 24 12.00 2.60 -22.09
C ARG A 24 12.39 1.82 -23.35
N VAL A 25 13.65 1.92 -23.79
CA VAL A 25 14.13 1.21 -24.99
C VAL A 25 14.20 -0.28 -24.72
N SER A 26 13.56 -1.07 -25.58
CA SER A 26 13.59 -2.55 -25.48
C SER A 26 15.04 -3.08 -25.45
N GLY A 27 15.34 -3.93 -24.47
CA GLY A 27 16.67 -4.52 -24.25
C GLY A 27 17.61 -3.63 -23.42
N VAL A 28 17.22 -2.44 -22.98
CA VAL A 28 17.97 -1.65 -21.98
C VAL A 28 17.54 -2.09 -20.59
N THR A 29 18.51 -2.55 -19.79
CA THR A 29 18.29 -2.97 -18.39
C THR A 29 18.44 -1.80 -17.43
N LYS A 30 19.32 -0.84 -17.73
CA LYS A 30 19.51 0.37 -16.94
C LYS A 30 20.24 1.44 -17.74
N ALA A 31 19.74 2.65 -17.75
CA ALA A 31 20.46 3.82 -18.24
C ALA A 31 20.63 4.83 -17.10
N THR A 32 21.80 5.48 -17.04
CA THR A 32 22.11 6.56 -16.09
C THR A 32 22.75 7.70 -16.86
N VAL A 33 22.18 8.89 -16.75
CA VAL A 33 22.65 10.12 -17.42
C VAL A 33 23.28 11.05 -16.41
N TYR A 34 24.49 11.52 -16.71
CA TYR A 34 25.26 12.45 -15.88
C TYR A 34 25.13 13.87 -16.45
N ASP A 35 24.33 14.70 -15.83
CA ASP A 35 24.01 16.06 -16.27
C ASP A 35 25.23 17.00 -16.35
N ARG A 36 26.21 16.85 -15.43
CA ARG A 36 27.42 17.69 -15.38
C ARG A 36 28.42 17.40 -16.49
N THR A 37 28.49 16.15 -16.94
CA THR A 37 29.47 15.72 -17.96
C THR A 37 28.84 15.47 -19.31
N GLY A 38 27.50 15.45 -19.40
CA GLY A 38 26.79 15.10 -20.61
C GLY A 38 26.95 13.64 -21.02
N ASP A 39 27.35 12.77 -20.11
CA ASP A 39 27.54 11.33 -20.38
C ASP A 39 26.28 10.54 -20.08
N ALA A 40 25.98 9.53 -20.90
CA ALA A 40 25.00 8.50 -20.61
C ALA A 40 25.68 7.13 -20.54
N VAL A 41 25.47 6.39 -19.44
CA VAL A 41 25.91 5.01 -19.26
C VAL A 41 24.69 4.10 -19.41
N ILE A 42 24.74 3.20 -20.39
CA ILE A 42 23.61 2.35 -20.76
C ILE A 42 24.05 0.89 -20.61
N CYS A 43 23.38 0.15 -19.72
CA CYS A 43 23.45 -1.29 -19.58
C CYS A 43 22.32 -1.90 -20.41
N TYR A 44 22.60 -2.88 -21.25
CA TYR A 44 21.60 -3.47 -22.14
C TYR A 44 21.91 -4.95 -22.42
N ASP A 45 20.83 -5.72 -22.61
CA ASP A 45 20.84 -7.10 -23.05
C ASP A 45 20.24 -7.15 -24.46
N GLY A 46 21.10 -7.41 -25.49
CA GLY A 46 20.63 -7.45 -26.86
C GLY A 46 21.58 -6.77 -27.87
N PRO A 47 21.15 -6.57 -29.12
CA PRO A 47 21.95 -5.96 -30.17
C PRO A 47 22.26 -4.49 -29.89
N ARG A 48 23.53 -4.11 -29.99
CA ARG A 48 23.96 -2.69 -29.84
C ARG A 48 23.24 -1.74 -30.80
N GLU A 49 22.84 -2.25 -31.96
CA GLU A 49 22.16 -1.48 -33.01
C GLU A 49 20.81 -0.91 -32.53
N THR A 50 20.07 -1.61 -31.65
CA THR A 50 18.81 -1.14 -31.07
C THR A 50 19.02 0.14 -30.26
N VAL A 51 20.04 0.15 -29.40
CA VAL A 51 20.39 1.29 -28.57
C VAL A 51 20.90 2.47 -29.41
N THR A 52 21.74 2.20 -30.42
CA THR A 52 22.27 3.25 -31.31
C THR A 52 21.18 3.87 -32.17
N LYS A 53 20.22 3.07 -32.66
CA LYS A 53 19.06 3.54 -33.41
C LYS A 53 18.14 4.41 -32.54
N ALA A 54 17.88 3.99 -31.31
CA ALA A 54 17.11 4.78 -30.35
C ALA A 54 17.76 6.13 -30.06
N LEU A 55 19.09 6.16 -29.82
CA LEU A 55 19.84 7.41 -29.61
C LEU A 55 19.81 8.33 -30.83
N SER A 56 19.88 7.79 -32.05
CA SER A 56 19.83 8.59 -33.28
C SER A 56 18.44 9.17 -33.58
N SER A 57 17.38 8.55 -33.07
CA SER A 57 15.99 9.02 -33.23
C SER A 57 15.52 9.96 -32.10
N PHE A 58 16.32 10.07 -31.02
CA PHE A 58 15.98 10.89 -29.86
C PHE A 58 15.98 12.39 -30.18
N ALA A 59 14.92 13.08 -29.75
CA ALA A 59 14.84 14.54 -29.80
C ALA A 59 14.06 15.08 -28.59
N TYR A 60 14.69 15.96 -27.80
CA TYR A 60 14.07 16.54 -26.61
C TYR A 60 12.68 17.14 -26.81
N ALA A 61 12.46 17.78 -27.97
CA ALA A 61 11.18 18.42 -28.29
C ALA A 61 10.03 17.43 -28.49
N LYS A 62 10.33 16.19 -28.88
CA LYS A 62 9.33 15.12 -29.09
C LYS A 62 9.03 14.35 -27.81
N GLU A 63 9.99 14.31 -26.89
CA GLU A 63 9.94 13.44 -25.71
C GLU A 63 9.67 14.22 -24.41
N GLN A 64 9.23 15.48 -24.50
CA GLN A 64 8.93 16.32 -23.33
C GLN A 64 7.86 15.69 -22.42
N ALA A 65 6.91 14.96 -22.98
CA ALA A 65 5.86 14.28 -22.21
C ALA A 65 6.38 13.11 -21.34
N ILE A 66 7.63 12.66 -21.56
CA ILE A 66 8.27 11.58 -20.80
C ILE A 66 8.98 12.10 -19.55
N ALA A 67 9.16 13.42 -19.44
CA ALA A 67 9.84 14.02 -18.29
C ALA A 67 9.12 13.64 -16.98
N PRO A 68 9.79 13.03 -16.00
CA PRO A 68 9.21 12.85 -14.68
C PRO A 68 8.92 14.23 -14.07
N GLU A 69 7.71 14.45 -13.58
CA GLU A 69 7.32 15.72 -12.96
C GLU A 69 8.18 16.06 -11.73
N HIS A 70 8.69 15.02 -11.06
CA HIS A 70 9.58 15.17 -9.91
C HIS A 70 10.80 14.25 -10.07
N SER A 71 11.98 14.84 -10.03
CA SER A 71 13.24 14.16 -10.25
C SER A 71 14.02 14.02 -8.95
N SER A 72 14.39 12.78 -8.60
CA SER A 72 15.34 12.49 -7.51
C SER A 72 16.68 13.20 -7.71
N ARG A 73 17.01 13.59 -8.95
CA ARG A 73 18.22 14.31 -9.34
C ARG A 73 18.24 15.73 -8.78
N ALA A 74 17.11 16.45 -8.86
CA ALA A 74 17.00 17.81 -8.30
C ALA A 74 17.21 17.78 -6.78
N LEU A 75 16.65 16.78 -6.11
CA LEU A 75 16.77 16.60 -4.68
C LEU A 75 18.22 16.25 -4.25
N ASN A 76 18.89 15.36 -4.99
CA ASN A 76 20.29 15.01 -4.74
C ASN A 76 21.21 16.24 -4.96
N ARG A 77 20.92 17.06 -5.95
CA ARG A 77 21.68 18.28 -6.25
C ARG A 77 21.51 19.34 -5.16
N ASP A 78 20.28 19.60 -4.70
CA ASP A 78 20.04 20.49 -3.57
C ASP A 78 20.82 20.07 -2.31
N PHE A 79 20.83 18.76 -2.05
CA PHE A 79 21.62 18.17 -0.96
C PHE A 79 23.13 18.38 -1.15
N GLU A 80 23.68 18.05 -2.33
CA GLU A 80 25.10 18.25 -2.64
C GLU A 80 25.49 19.73 -2.50
N ASP A 81 24.67 20.65 -3.03
CA ASP A 81 24.93 22.07 -2.98
C ASP A 81 24.90 22.62 -1.54
N LYS A 82 23.93 22.20 -0.71
CA LYS A 82 23.86 22.54 0.72
C LYS A 82 25.08 22.02 1.49
N LEU A 83 25.46 20.75 1.24
CA LEU A 83 26.59 20.11 1.89
C LEU A 83 27.92 20.78 1.52
N VAL A 84 28.16 20.99 0.23
CA VAL A 84 29.36 21.65 -0.29
C VAL A 84 29.43 23.09 0.21
N ALA A 85 28.34 23.84 0.16
CA ALA A 85 28.29 25.22 0.69
C ALA A 85 28.63 25.27 2.18
N SER A 86 28.10 24.32 2.99
CA SER A 86 28.39 24.24 4.43
C SER A 86 29.87 23.93 4.70
N LEU A 87 30.46 23.00 3.93
CA LEU A 87 31.89 22.62 4.04
C LEU A 87 32.80 23.76 3.60
N CYS A 88 32.53 24.36 2.44
CA CYS A 88 33.28 25.51 1.89
C CYS A 88 33.24 26.70 2.86
N TRP A 89 32.04 27.04 3.38
CA TRP A 89 31.89 28.13 4.34
C TRP A 89 32.70 27.89 5.62
N ARG A 90 32.73 26.64 6.11
CA ARG A 90 33.57 26.23 7.25
C ARG A 90 35.03 26.43 6.96
N GLY A 91 35.52 26.03 5.78
CA GLY A 91 36.91 26.22 5.34
C GLY A 91 37.29 27.66 5.23
N ILE A 92 36.48 28.49 4.54
CA ILE A 92 36.68 29.93 4.39
C ILE A 92 36.73 30.61 5.77
N LYS A 93 35.77 30.32 6.63
CA LYS A 93 35.70 30.86 8.00
C LYS A 93 36.95 30.50 8.82
N GLN A 94 37.49 29.29 8.66
CA GLN A 94 38.66 28.86 9.42
C GLN A 94 39.97 29.48 8.91
N LEU A 95 40.09 29.68 7.59
CA LEU A 95 41.32 30.18 6.95
C LEU A 95 41.38 31.69 6.89
N PHE A 96 40.29 32.40 6.64
CA PHE A 96 40.29 33.83 6.30
C PHE A 96 39.68 34.73 7.38
N VAL A 97 38.92 34.19 8.36
CA VAL A 97 38.26 35.03 9.38
C VAL A 97 39.07 35.07 10.68
N PRO A 98 39.39 36.27 11.21
CA PRO A 98 40.10 36.44 12.48
C PRO A 98 39.36 35.77 13.65
N SER A 99 40.11 35.33 14.68
CA SER A 99 39.58 34.58 15.82
C SER A 99 38.49 35.34 16.60
N SER A 100 38.63 36.65 16.77
CA SER A 100 37.64 37.51 17.43
C SER A 100 36.30 37.55 16.67
N VAL A 101 36.38 37.69 15.35
CA VAL A 101 35.17 37.72 14.47
C VAL A 101 34.53 36.33 14.43
N ARG A 102 35.33 35.24 14.42
CA ARG A 102 34.83 33.87 14.54
C ARG A 102 34.05 33.63 15.83
N ALA A 103 34.53 34.17 16.95
CA ALA A 103 33.83 34.08 18.22
C ALA A 103 32.45 34.76 18.15
N LEU A 104 32.41 36.01 17.58
CA LEU A 104 31.17 36.76 17.42
C LEU A 104 30.16 36.02 16.53
N ILE A 105 30.61 35.50 15.37
CA ILE A 105 29.77 34.68 14.48
C ILE A 105 29.24 33.43 15.21
N THR A 106 30.07 32.81 16.05
CA THR A 106 29.68 31.62 16.81
C THR A 106 28.59 31.93 17.83
N VAL A 107 28.72 33.06 18.55
CA VAL A 107 27.67 33.56 19.45
C VAL A 107 26.37 33.86 18.71
N ALA A 108 26.43 34.56 17.59
CA ALA A 108 25.24 34.88 16.79
C ALA A 108 24.52 33.59 16.30
N ARG A 109 25.29 32.58 15.82
CA ARG A 109 24.74 31.30 15.35
C ARG A 109 24.23 30.39 16.46
N SER A 110 24.61 30.61 17.72
CA SER A 110 24.11 29.81 18.85
C SER A 110 22.68 30.20 19.28
N VAL A 111 22.23 31.40 18.92
CA VAL A 111 20.93 31.94 19.35
C VAL A 111 19.75 31.03 18.98
N PRO A 112 19.61 30.50 17.77
CA PRO A 112 18.51 29.58 17.44
C PRO A 112 18.49 28.32 18.31
N TYR A 113 19.65 27.70 18.54
CA TYR A 113 19.77 26.49 19.35
C TYR A 113 19.42 26.75 20.83
N ILE A 114 19.93 27.86 21.40
CA ILE A 114 19.60 28.25 22.77
C ILE A 114 18.12 28.57 22.91
N LYS A 115 17.55 29.28 21.93
CA LYS A 115 16.11 29.57 21.90
C LYS A 115 15.27 28.30 21.84
N ALA A 116 15.64 27.33 21.00
CA ALA A 116 14.95 26.05 20.90
C ALA A 116 14.97 25.28 22.23
N GLY A 117 16.14 25.18 22.89
CA GLY A 117 16.25 24.56 24.20
C GLY A 117 15.44 25.25 25.28
N LEU A 118 15.45 26.59 25.33
CA LEU A 118 14.63 27.37 26.27
C LEU A 118 13.14 27.19 26.01
N THR A 119 12.71 27.15 24.74
CA THR A 119 11.31 26.90 24.39
C THR A 119 10.84 25.52 24.88
N CYS A 120 11.66 24.49 24.71
CA CYS A 120 11.35 23.15 25.26
C CYS A 120 11.18 23.19 26.80
N LEU A 121 12.08 23.87 27.50
CA LEU A 121 11.99 24.00 28.97
C LEU A 121 10.77 24.81 29.41
N MET A 122 10.39 25.85 28.68
CA MET A 122 9.17 26.62 28.95
C MET A 122 7.91 25.76 28.82
N HIS A 123 7.91 24.81 27.87
CA HIS A 123 6.83 23.82 27.74
C HIS A 123 6.95 22.62 28.70
N ARG A 124 7.87 22.68 29.67
CA ARG A 124 8.15 21.61 30.64
C ARG A 124 8.56 20.27 30.00
N LYS A 125 9.15 20.32 28.80
CA LYS A 125 9.65 19.15 28.09
C LYS A 125 11.18 19.16 28.14
N ILE A 126 11.77 18.01 28.44
CA ILE A 126 13.22 17.82 28.42
C ILE A 126 13.51 16.89 27.24
N GLN A 127 13.84 17.48 26.09
CA GLN A 127 14.08 16.81 24.82
C GLN A 127 15.45 17.21 24.24
N VAL A 128 15.85 16.64 23.11
CA VAL A 128 17.14 16.86 22.44
C VAL A 128 17.57 18.33 22.32
N PRO A 129 16.71 19.31 21.96
CA PRO A 129 17.14 20.70 21.90
C PRO A 129 17.69 21.25 23.23
N VAL A 130 17.34 20.65 24.36
CA VAL A 130 17.87 21.03 25.66
C VAL A 130 19.31 20.52 25.82
N LEU A 131 19.64 19.33 25.29
CA LEU A 131 21.04 18.81 25.27
C LEU A 131 21.92 19.70 24.41
N ASP A 132 21.49 20.01 23.20
CA ASP A 132 22.23 20.85 22.24
C ASP A 132 22.50 22.24 22.83
N ALA A 133 21.46 22.89 23.33
CA ALA A 133 21.57 24.21 23.97
C ALA A 133 22.53 24.17 25.16
N THR A 134 22.48 23.13 25.97
CA THR A 134 23.36 22.95 27.13
C THR A 134 24.82 22.80 26.69
N ALA A 135 25.08 21.91 25.70
CA ALA A 135 26.42 21.67 25.19
C ALA A 135 27.06 22.92 24.58
N ILE A 136 26.29 23.64 23.77
CA ILE A 136 26.71 24.90 23.10
C ILE A 136 26.96 25.98 24.18
N THR A 137 26.03 26.18 25.13
CA THR A 137 26.13 27.20 26.17
C THR A 137 27.33 26.94 27.08
N VAL A 138 27.54 25.72 27.55
CA VAL A 138 28.66 25.34 28.40
C VAL A 138 30.00 25.55 27.67
N SER A 139 30.08 25.19 26.39
CA SER A 139 31.30 25.43 25.59
C SER A 139 31.59 26.93 25.42
N MET A 140 30.58 27.77 25.23
CA MET A 140 30.71 29.22 25.11
C MET A 140 31.13 29.87 26.44
N LEU A 141 30.53 29.47 27.58
CA LEU A 141 30.92 29.96 28.93
C LEU A 141 32.39 29.66 29.25
N ARG A 142 32.92 28.55 28.75
CA ARG A 142 34.36 28.20 28.84
C ARG A 142 35.24 28.96 27.84
N LYS A 143 34.67 29.84 27.01
CA LYS A 143 35.36 30.52 25.92
C LYS A 143 35.94 29.60 24.84
N ASP A 144 35.45 28.34 24.80
CA ASP A 144 35.79 27.36 23.76
C ASP A 144 34.85 27.48 22.55
N PHE A 145 34.98 28.62 21.86
CA PHE A 145 34.17 28.89 20.66
C PHE A 145 34.46 27.93 19.50
N LYS A 146 35.64 27.25 19.50
CA LYS A 146 35.99 26.25 18.49
C LYS A 146 35.11 25.00 18.65
N THR A 147 34.97 24.50 19.87
CA THR A 147 34.07 23.36 20.16
C THR A 147 32.63 23.73 19.92
N ALA A 148 32.13 24.86 20.43
CA ALA A 148 30.75 25.32 20.16
C ALA A 148 30.44 25.41 18.66
N SER A 149 31.37 26.00 17.86
CA SER A 149 31.22 26.10 16.41
C SER A 149 31.24 24.74 15.71
N SER A 150 32.01 23.75 16.24
CA SER A 150 32.05 22.41 15.68
C SER A 150 30.78 21.62 15.98
N ILE A 151 30.23 21.77 17.19
CA ILE A 151 28.92 21.18 17.53
C ILE A 151 27.83 21.68 16.57
N MET A 152 27.65 23.00 16.48
CA MET A 152 26.65 23.61 15.59
C MET A 152 26.84 23.24 14.12
N PHE A 153 28.07 23.04 13.68
CA PHE A 153 28.34 22.57 12.31
C PHE A 153 27.91 21.11 12.13
N LEU A 154 28.21 20.24 13.08
CA LEU A 154 27.85 18.82 13.01
C LEU A 154 26.33 18.62 13.11
N LEU A 155 25.66 19.39 13.98
CA LEU A 155 24.19 19.42 14.03
C LEU A 155 23.60 19.86 12.68
N GLY A 156 24.09 20.94 12.10
CA GLY A 156 23.61 21.40 10.79
C GLY A 156 23.89 20.42 9.64
N ILE A 157 24.97 19.62 9.69
CA ILE A 157 25.19 18.52 8.74
C ILE A 157 24.18 17.39 9.00
N GLY A 158 23.88 17.09 10.27
CA GLY A 158 22.84 16.13 10.66
C GLY A 158 21.49 16.52 10.04
N ASP A 159 21.05 17.77 10.27
CA ASP A 159 19.78 18.29 9.73
C ASP A 159 19.69 18.18 8.19
N ILE A 160 20.78 18.48 7.48
CA ILE A 160 20.85 18.35 6.01
C ILE A 160 20.71 16.90 5.57
N LEU A 161 21.35 15.97 6.27
CA LEU A 161 21.29 14.54 6.01
C LEU A 161 19.89 13.98 6.29
N ASP A 162 19.28 14.40 7.38
CA ASP A 162 17.94 13.99 7.79
C ASP A 162 16.91 14.46 6.74
N GLU A 163 16.93 15.73 6.38
CA GLU A 163 16.04 16.29 5.36
C GLU A 163 16.17 15.57 4.01
N TRP A 164 17.40 15.32 3.57
CA TRP A 164 17.66 14.62 2.31
C TRP A 164 17.18 13.18 2.35
N THR A 165 17.50 12.44 3.40
CA THR A 165 17.17 11.01 3.51
C THR A 165 15.67 10.81 3.56
N HIS A 166 14.96 11.64 4.31
CA HIS A 166 13.50 11.64 4.38
C HIS A 166 12.88 11.94 3.01
N LYS A 167 13.23 13.09 2.40
CA LYS A 167 12.70 13.49 1.09
C LYS A 167 13.00 12.47 0.00
N LYS A 168 14.19 11.85 0.02
CA LYS A 168 14.57 10.81 -0.93
C LYS A 168 13.71 9.56 -0.77
N SER A 169 13.49 9.10 0.46
CA SER A 169 12.66 7.91 0.71
C SER A 169 11.22 8.12 0.27
N VAL A 170 10.64 9.30 0.57
CA VAL A 170 9.29 9.69 0.11
C VAL A 170 9.21 9.75 -1.42
N ALA A 171 10.20 10.39 -2.06
CA ALA A 171 10.23 10.50 -3.53
C ALA A 171 10.39 9.14 -4.21
N ASP A 172 11.26 8.27 -3.69
CA ASP A 172 11.47 6.92 -4.21
C ASP A 172 10.20 6.05 -4.09
N LEU A 173 9.48 6.14 -2.96
CA LEU A 173 8.20 5.47 -2.75
C LEU A 173 7.12 6.02 -3.70
N ALA A 174 6.98 7.35 -3.79
CA ALA A 174 6.01 8.00 -4.67
C ALA A 174 6.26 7.64 -6.14
N GLN A 175 7.51 7.58 -6.57
CA GLN A 175 7.88 7.16 -7.92
C GLN A 175 7.47 5.72 -8.20
N THR A 176 7.72 4.79 -7.27
CA THR A 176 7.33 3.39 -7.42
C THR A 176 5.82 3.23 -7.50
N MET A 177 5.06 3.92 -6.63
CA MET A 177 3.60 3.90 -6.63
C MET A 177 2.98 4.57 -7.87
N SER A 178 3.64 5.55 -8.48
CA SER A 178 3.15 6.25 -9.67
C SER A 178 3.28 5.44 -10.97
N LEU A 179 4.07 4.36 -10.98
CA LEU A 179 4.25 3.49 -12.15
C LEU A 179 3.05 2.57 -12.41
N ASN A 180 2.14 2.40 -11.45
CA ASN A 180 0.91 1.65 -11.66
C ASN A 180 -0.08 2.45 -12.50
N VAL A 181 -0.19 2.07 -13.77
CA VAL A 181 -1.02 2.74 -14.78
C VAL A 181 -2.46 2.26 -14.63
N ASP A 182 -3.34 3.07 -14.02
CA ASP A 182 -4.77 2.84 -14.09
C ASP A 182 -5.28 3.18 -15.50
N LYS A 183 -6.13 2.32 -16.04
CA LYS A 183 -6.79 2.50 -17.33
C LYS A 183 -8.24 2.90 -17.10
N VAL A 184 -8.80 3.69 -18.03
CA VAL A 184 -10.20 4.11 -18.01
C VAL A 184 -10.86 3.89 -19.34
N TRP A 185 -12.18 3.66 -19.32
CA TRP A 185 -13.00 3.60 -20.53
C TRP A 185 -13.29 5.02 -21.02
N LYS A 186 -12.64 5.41 -22.13
CA LYS A 186 -12.89 6.69 -22.79
C LYS A 186 -13.93 6.48 -23.88
N GLU A 187 -15.00 7.28 -23.85
CA GLU A 187 -16.02 7.30 -24.90
C GLU A 187 -15.47 7.98 -26.17
N THR A 188 -15.57 7.29 -27.28
CA THR A 188 -15.16 7.78 -28.60
C THR A 188 -16.30 7.61 -29.60
N ASN A 189 -16.22 8.27 -30.76
CA ASN A 189 -17.23 8.12 -31.84
C ASN A 189 -17.36 6.67 -32.37
N ALA A 190 -16.41 5.79 -32.03
CA ALA A 190 -16.39 4.38 -32.45
C ALA A 190 -16.77 3.41 -31.30
N GLY A 191 -17.12 3.92 -30.10
CA GLY A 191 -17.40 3.15 -28.89
C GLY A 191 -16.43 3.47 -27.75
N SER A 192 -16.56 2.75 -26.64
CA SER A 192 -15.68 2.93 -25.48
C SER A 192 -14.36 2.18 -25.69
N VAL A 193 -13.24 2.87 -25.46
CA VAL A 193 -11.88 2.33 -25.61
C VAL A 193 -11.15 2.46 -24.27
N LEU A 194 -10.48 1.39 -23.85
CA LEU A 194 -9.69 1.38 -22.62
C LEU A 194 -8.36 2.09 -22.85
N VAL A 195 -8.17 3.26 -22.23
CA VAL A 195 -6.97 4.09 -22.35
C VAL A 195 -6.31 4.33 -20.99
N PRO A 196 -4.99 4.57 -20.94
CA PRO A 196 -4.34 5.03 -19.70
C PRO A 196 -4.95 6.36 -19.21
N VAL A 197 -5.11 6.51 -17.89
CA VAL A 197 -5.62 7.78 -17.30
C VAL A 197 -4.77 8.99 -17.71
N ALA A 198 -3.45 8.78 -17.89
CA ALA A 198 -2.52 9.82 -18.32
C ALA A 198 -2.83 10.40 -19.72
N ASP A 199 -3.53 9.64 -20.58
CA ASP A 199 -3.88 10.05 -21.94
C ASP A 199 -5.24 10.76 -22.01
N VAL A 200 -5.93 10.92 -20.88
CA VAL A 200 -7.23 11.59 -20.79
C VAL A 200 -7.03 13.10 -20.63
N GLN A 201 -7.72 13.86 -21.48
CA GLN A 201 -7.68 15.32 -21.49
C GLN A 201 -8.94 15.94 -20.88
N VAL A 202 -8.84 17.22 -20.50
CA VAL A 202 -10.01 17.99 -20.07
C VAL A 202 -11.03 18.07 -21.21
N GLY A 203 -12.29 17.77 -20.93
CA GLY A 203 -13.37 17.67 -21.89
C GLY A 203 -13.62 16.26 -22.44
N ASP A 204 -12.74 15.30 -22.19
CA ASP A 204 -12.98 13.89 -22.53
C ASP A 204 -14.11 13.30 -21.69
N ARG A 205 -14.83 12.35 -22.28
CA ARG A 205 -15.87 11.58 -21.61
C ARG A 205 -15.32 10.22 -21.23
N ILE A 206 -15.44 9.85 -19.95
CA ILE A 206 -15.03 8.55 -19.43
C ILE A 206 -16.21 7.86 -18.77
N VAL A 207 -16.33 6.55 -19.00
CA VAL A 207 -17.39 5.70 -18.45
C VAL A 207 -16.87 5.04 -17.19
N ILE A 208 -17.62 5.16 -16.11
CA ILE A 208 -17.30 4.57 -14.80
C ILE A 208 -18.39 3.57 -14.47
N HIS A 209 -17.99 2.33 -14.28
CA HIS A 209 -18.90 1.23 -13.93
C HIS A 209 -18.96 1.02 -12.42
N THR A 210 -20.03 0.37 -11.98
CA THR A 210 -20.17 -0.10 -10.59
C THR A 210 -18.90 -0.79 -10.10
N GLY A 211 -18.45 -0.46 -8.89
CA GLY A 211 -17.23 -0.97 -8.26
C GLY A 211 -15.94 -0.26 -8.66
N ASN A 212 -15.98 0.70 -9.60
CA ASN A 212 -14.78 1.42 -10.03
C ASN A 212 -14.57 2.74 -9.28
N VAL A 213 -13.28 3.10 -9.09
CA VAL A 213 -12.89 4.45 -8.62
C VAL A 213 -13.04 5.45 -9.75
N ILE A 214 -13.57 6.62 -9.43
CA ILE A 214 -13.57 7.78 -10.31
C ILE A 214 -12.13 8.33 -10.36
N PRO A 215 -11.46 8.26 -11.53
CA PRO A 215 -10.02 8.56 -11.59
C PRO A 215 -9.72 10.06 -11.68
N LEU A 216 -10.68 10.87 -12.12
CA LEU A 216 -10.52 12.29 -12.41
C LEU A 216 -11.76 13.08 -11.98
N ASP A 217 -11.54 14.33 -11.54
CA ASP A 217 -12.63 15.25 -11.23
C ASP A 217 -13.45 15.61 -12.47
N GLY A 218 -14.77 15.59 -12.36
CA GLY A 218 -15.63 15.91 -13.48
C GLY A 218 -17.12 15.99 -13.13
N LYS A 219 -17.94 16.18 -14.18
CA LYS A 219 -19.40 16.22 -14.06
C LYS A 219 -20.03 15.03 -14.77
N VAL A 220 -21.04 14.44 -14.15
CA VAL A 220 -21.87 13.41 -14.77
C VAL A 220 -22.62 14.01 -15.96
N VAL A 221 -22.43 13.43 -17.15
CA VAL A 221 -23.08 13.85 -18.40
C VAL A 221 -24.15 12.87 -18.85
N SER A 222 -24.11 11.63 -18.37
CA SER A 222 -25.17 10.62 -18.58
C SER A 222 -25.08 9.53 -17.52
N GLY A 223 -26.21 8.87 -17.25
CA GLY A 223 -26.32 7.83 -16.25
C GLY A 223 -26.56 8.36 -14.84
N GLU A 224 -26.65 7.44 -13.90
CA GLU A 224 -26.87 7.72 -12.49
C GLU A 224 -26.10 6.69 -11.65
N ALA A 225 -25.46 7.16 -10.57
CA ALA A 225 -24.67 6.30 -9.72
C ALA A 225 -24.76 6.71 -8.24
N MET A 226 -24.70 5.72 -7.36
CA MET A 226 -24.44 5.92 -5.94
C MET A 226 -22.93 5.98 -5.72
N VAL A 227 -22.42 7.12 -5.27
CA VAL A 227 -20.98 7.37 -5.14
C VAL A 227 -20.61 7.49 -3.67
N ASN A 228 -19.75 6.60 -3.20
CA ASN A 228 -19.15 6.67 -1.88
C ASN A 228 -18.07 7.76 -1.88
N GLN A 229 -18.25 8.75 -1.02
CA GLN A 229 -17.35 9.88 -0.86
C GLN A 229 -16.64 9.88 0.51
N ALA A 230 -16.68 8.76 1.24
CA ALA A 230 -16.09 8.64 2.58
C ALA A 230 -14.61 9.04 2.64
N SER A 231 -13.87 8.76 1.57
CA SER A 231 -12.46 9.16 1.41
C SER A 231 -12.22 10.68 1.41
N ILE A 232 -13.27 11.47 1.11
CA ILE A 232 -13.17 12.95 1.03
C ILE A 232 -13.94 13.61 2.17
N THR A 233 -15.14 13.12 2.47
CA THR A 233 -16.06 13.75 3.44
C THR A 233 -16.02 13.10 4.82
N GLY A 234 -15.51 11.87 4.93
CA GLY A 234 -15.57 11.06 6.14
C GLY A 234 -16.95 10.46 6.44
N GLU A 235 -17.95 10.71 5.58
CA GLU A 235 -19.31 10.17 5.74
C GLU A 235 -19.46 8.84 5.01
N PRO A 236 -19.88 7.76 5.69
CA PRO A 236 -19.92 6.41 5.08
C PRO A 236 -21.09 6.18 4.12
N LEU A 237 -22.05 7.12 4.01
CA LEU A 237 -23.22 6.97 3.15
C LEU A 237 -22.90 7.40 1.72
N ALA A 238 -23.20 6.52 0.76
CA ALA A 238 -23.09 6.83 -0.66
C ALA A 238 -24.09 7.92 -1.06
N VAL A 239 -23.63 8.86 -1.89
CA VAL A 239 -24.42 10.00 -2.36
C VAL A 239 -24.85 9.75 -3.80
N ARG A 240 -26.15 9.87 -4.07
CA ARG A 240 -26.70 9.78 -5.43
C ARG A 240 -26.18 10.90 -6.31
N LYS A 241 -25.56 10.54 -7.43
CA LYS A 241 -25.08 11.45 -8.47
C LYS A 241 -25.81 11.17 -9.78
N ALA A 242 -26.51 12.18 -10.26
CA ALA A 242 -27.23 12.16 -11.54
C ALA A 242 -26.61 13.18 -12.48
N GLU A 243 -27.14 13.30 -13.70
CA GLU A 243 -26.69 14.23 -14.73
C GLU A 243 -26.56 15.67 -14.18
N GLY A 244 -25.39 16.30 -14.44
CA GLY A 244 -25.00 17.60 -13.90
C GLY A 244 -24.35 17.55 -12.50
N GLY A 245 -24.39 16.41 -11.81
CA GLY A 245 -23.76 16.22 -10.51
C GLY A 245 -22.24 16.20 -10.61
N TYR A 246 -21.56 16.88 -9.68
CA TYR A 246 -20.09 16.88 -9.61
C TYR A 246 -19.61 15.63 -8.88
N VAL A 247 -18.56 14.99 -9.43
CA VAL A 247 -17.89 13.83 -8.86
C VAL A 247 -16.40 14.10 -8.69
N TYR A 248 -15.84 13.53 -7.64
CA TYR A 248 -14.45 13.77 -7.26
C TYR A 248 -13.59 12.55 -7.53
N ALA A 249 -12.39 12.80 -8.00
CA ALA A 249 -11.40 11.76 -8.17
C ALA A 249 -11.06 11.08 -6.84
N GLY A 250 -11.02 9.73 -6.82
CA GLY A 250 -10.78 8.91 -5.64
C GLY A 250 -12.04 8.50 -4.88
N THR A 251 -13.22 8.91 -5.33
CA THR A 251 -14.50 8.37 -4.85
C THR A 251 -14.89 7.12 -5.64
N VAL A 252 -15.75 6.28 -5.09
CA VAL A 252 -16.08 4.97 -5.64
C VAL A 252 -17.55 4.90 -6.02
N VAL A 253 -17.86 4.35 -7.19
CA VAL A 253 -19.23 4.03 -7.60
C VAL A 253 -19.65 2.72 -6.94
N GLU A 254 -20.56 2.77 -5.96
CA GLU A 254 -21.09 1.58 -5.30
C GLU A 254 -22.16 0.88 -6.12
N GLU A 255 -23.03 1.65 -6.77
CA GLU A 255 -24.14 1.12 -7.57
C GLU A 255 -24.44 2.05 -8.74
N GLY A 256 -24.80 1.47 -9.89
CA GLY A 256 -25.10 2.19 -11.13
C GLY A 256 -23.86 2.50 -11.97
N ASP A 257 -24.08 2.99 -13.18
CA ASP A 257 -23.02 3.39 -14.12
C ASP A 257 -23.20 4.86 -14.50
N CYS A 258 -22.11 5.59 -14.62
CA CYS A 258 -22.16 6.97 -15.07
C CYS A 258 -21.04 7.31 -16.04
N THR A 259 -21.35 8.21 -16.99
CA THR A 259 -20.34 8.84 -17.84
C THR A 259 -20.05 10.22 -17.30
N ILE A 260 -18.79 10.53 -17.09
CA ILE A 260 -18.36 11.84 -16.60
C ILE A 260 -17.57 12.60 -17.68
N CYS A 261 -17.77 13.90 -17.75
CA CYS A 261 -16.93 14.81 -18.53
C CYS A 261 -15.81 15.33 -17.62
N VAL A 262 -14.57 15.09 -17.99
CA VAL A 262 -13.39 15.46 -17.21
C VAL A 262 -13.19 16.97 -17.19
N GLU A 263 -13.13 17.57 -16.01
CA GLU A 263 -12.87 19.02 -15.84
C GLU A 263 -11.44 19.35 -15.45
N LYS A 264 -10.68 18.39 -14.89
CA LYS A 264 -9.26 18.57 -14.56
C LYS A 264 -8.44 17.39 -15.09
N SER A 265 -7.34 17.69 -15.79
CA SER A 265 -6.48 16.67 -16.38
C SER A 265 -5.67 15.92 -15.32
N ALA A 266 -5.32 14.66 -15.67
CA ALA A 266 -4.37 13.86 -14.91
C ALA A 266 -2.96 14.46 -15.05
N GLY A 267 -2.40 15.00 -14.00
CA GLY A 267 -1.02 15.50 -14.05
C GLY A 267 -0.58 16.08 -12.72
N SER A 268 -1.24 17.10 -12.23
CA SER A 268 -0.87 17.77 -10.98
C SER A 268 -1.45 17.12 -9.70
N GLY A 269 -2.45 16.24 -9.83
CA GLY A 269 -3.18 15.72 -8.69
C GLY A 269 -2.72 14.34 -8.18
N ARG A 270 -2.10 13.50 -9.04
CA ARG A 270 -1.79 12.12 -8.67
C ARG A 270 -0.55 12.02 -7.79
N TYR A 271 0.52 12.68 -8.16
CA TYR A 271 1.74 12.72 -7.36
C TYR A 271 1.49 13.41 -6.01
N ASP A 272 0.80 14.55 -6.01
CA ASP A 272 0.42 15.26 -4.78
C ASP A 272 -0.52 14.42 -3.89
N ARG A 273 -1.37 13.58 -4.49
CA ARG A 273 -2.20 12.63 -3.74
C ARG A 273 -1.35 11.52 -3.13
N ILE A 274 -0.40 10.95 -3.88
CA ILE A 274 0.52 9.94 -3.38
C ILE A 274 1.38 10.51 -2.25
N ILE A 275 1.90 11.73 -2.42
CA ILE A 275 2.64 12.42 -1.35
C ILE A 275 1.76 12.63 -0.11
N ARG A 276 0.52 13.09 -0.27
CA ARG A 276 -0.42 13.22 0.85
C ARG A 276 -0.72 11.88 1.50
N MET A 277 -0.93 10.83 0.73
CA MET A 277 -1.15 9.48 1.26
C MET A 277 0.08 8.97 2.04
N ILE A 278 1.30 9.28 1.58
CA ILE A 278 2.54 8.98 2.30
C ILE A 278 2.64 9.81 3.58
N GLU A 279 2.34 11.11 3.54
CA GLU A 279 2.31 11.98 4.73
C GLU A 279 1.25 11.56 5.74
N GLU A 280 0.08 11.08 5.28
CA GLU A 280 -0.95 10.49 6.13
C GLU A 280 -0.51 9.14 6.71
N SER A 281 0.14 8.32 5.91
CA SER A 281 0.76 7.07 6.34
C SER A 281 1.82 7.29 7.43
N GLU A 282 2.58 8.40 7.37
CA GLU A 282 3.53 8.76 8.44
C GLU A 282 2.83 9.11 9.76
N LYS A 283 1.56 9.53 9.73
CA LYS A 283 0.74 9.71 10.95
C LYS A 283 0.31 8.37 11.56
N LEU A 284 0.27 7.31 10.75
CA LEU A 284 -0.03 5.94 11.17
C LEU A 284 1.26 5.20 11.56
N LYS A 285 2.02 5.80 12.49
CA LYS A 285 3.27 5.24 12.99
C LYS A 285 3.04 3.87 13.62
N SER A 286 4.03 2.99 13.49
CA SER A 286 4.03 1.71 14.20
C SER A 286 4.19 1.93 15.70
N ALA A 287 3.67 1.01 16.52
CA ALA A 287 3.85 1.08 17.97
C ALA A 287 5.33 1.01 18.35
N THR A 288 6.12 0.25 17.62
CA THR A 288 7.57 0.15 17.79
C THR A 288 8.28 1.45 17.46
N GLU A 289 7.84 2.17 16.42
CA GLU A 289 8.39 3.48 16.03
C GLU A 289 8.06 4.55 17.08
N ASP A 290 6.82 4.61 17.56
CA ASP A 290 6.41 5.51 18.62
C ASP A 290 7.14 5.20 19.94
N HIS A 291 7.28 3.93 20.30
CA HIS A 291 8.02 3.51 21.48
C HIS A 291 9.49 3.94 21.42
N ALA A 292 10.14 3.78 20.27
CA ALA A 292 11.52 4.21 20.06
C ALA A 292 11.68 5.73 20.15
N SER A 293 10.73 6.48 19.59
CA SER A 293 10.71 7.95 19.69
C SER A 293 10.53 8.41 21.14
N HIS A 294 9.61 7.80 21.87
CA HIS A 294 9.39 8.06 23.29
C HIS A 294 10.60 7.70 24.14
N LEU A 295 11.22 6.54 23.90
CA LEU A 295 12.42 6.12 24.62
C LEU A 295 13.59 7.07 24.38
N ALA A 296 13.76 7.53 23.15
CA ALA A 296 14.78 8.51 22.80
C ALA A 296 14.64 9.79 23.63
N ASP A 297 13.42 10.33 23.74
CA ASP A 297 13.17 11.53 24.56
C ASP A 297 13.32 11.25 26.07
N GLN A 298 12.94 10.07 26.56
CA GLN A 298 13.14 9.66 27.95
C GLN A 298 14.61 9.51 28.33
N LEU A 299 15.50 9.22 27.38
CA LEU A 299 16.95 9.11 27.65
C LEU A 299 17.62 10.47 27.87
N VAL A 300 17.02 11.58 27.43
CA VAL A 300 17.61 12.94 27.57
C VAL A 300 17.88 13.34 29.03
N PRO A 301 16.94 13.20 30.00
CA PRO A 301 17.21 13.48 31.40
C PRO A 301 18.36 12.64 31.98
N TYR A 302 18.44 11.37 31.55
CA TYR A 302 19.53 10.49 32.01
C TYR A 302 20.89 10.92 31.44
N SER A 303 20.93 11.36 30.18
CA SER A 303 22.15 11.91 29.58
C SER A 303 22.63 13.19 30.29
N LEU A 304 21.68 14.08 30.65
CA LEU A 304 21.99 15.27 31.47
C LEU A 304 22.49 14.89 32.86
N GLY A 305 21.82 13.94 33.51
CA GLY A 305 22.21 13.43 34.83
C GLY A 305 23.60 12.76 34.81
N ALA A 306 23.87 11.93 33.81
CA ALA A 306 25.16 11.29 33.58
C ALA A 306 26.27 12.32 33.33
N THR A 307 25.98 13.35 32.56
CA THR A 307 26.91 14.48 32.32
C THR A 307 27.27 15.19 33.61
N ALA A 308 26.28 15.54 34.45
CA ALA A 308 26.50 16.15 35.74
C ALA A 308 27.31 15.23 36.67
N LEU A 309 26.98 13.95 36.69
CA LEU A 309 27.71 12.95 37.48
C LEU A 309 29.19 12.82 37.06
N VAL A 310 29.43 12.71 35.75
CA VAL A 310 30.81 12.63 35.21
C VAL A 310 31.59 13.91 35.55
N TRP A 311 30.96 15.08 35.50
CA TRP A 311 31.59 16.33 35.89
C TRP A 311 31.92 16.34 37.38
N LEU A 312 31.02 15.95 38.26
CA LEU A 312 31.22 15.89 39.70
C LEU A 312 32.33 14.90 40.09
N LEU A 313 32.38 13.72 39.45
CA LEU A 313 33.38 12.68 39.77
C LEU A 313 34.76 12.98 39.21
N THR A 314 34.83 13.62 38.02
CA THR A 314 36.12 13.82 37.33
C THR A 314 36.66 15.25 37.42
N GLY A 315 35.84 16.22 37.80
CA GLY A 315 36.15 17.65 37.72
C GLY A 315 36.46 18.15 36.30
N ASN A 316 36.30 17.29 35.28
CA ASN A 316 36.71 17.54 33.92
C ASN A 316 35.51 17.74 33.00
N MET A 317 35.23 19.00 32.66
CA MET A 317 34.08 19.37 31.79
C MET A 317 34.21 18.79 30.37
N THR A 318 35.42 18.57 29.86
CA THR A 318 35.61 17.97 28.53
C THR A 318 35.09 16.53 28.49
N LYS A 319 35.32 15.76 29.56
CA LYS A 319 34.78 14.42 29.72
C LYS A 319 33.25 14.44 29.87
N ALA A 320 32.72 15.40 30.62
CA ALA A 320 31.29 15.60 30.77
C ALA A 320 30.62 15.96 29.44
N LEU A 321 31.20 16.89 28.65
CA LEU A 321 30.72 17.25 27.33
C LEU A 321 30.75 16.06 26.37
N ALA A 322 31.67 15.11 26.51
CA ALA A 322 31.69 13.93 25.64
C ALA A 322 30.41 13.07 25.80
N VAL A 323 29.76 13.07 26.97
CA VAL A 323 28.49 12.41 27.19
C VAL A 323 27.36 13.14 26.44
N LEU A 324 27.33 14.49 26.48
CA LEU A 324 26.32 15.29 25.77
C LEU A 324 26.42 15.22 24.25
N MET A 325 27.61 14.89 23.71
CA MET A 325 27.84 14.84 22.27
C MET A 325 27.32 13.57 21.61
N VAL A 326 26.89 12.58 22.37
CA VAL A 326 26.38 11.31 21.87
C VAL A 326 24.90 11.22 22.24
N ASP A 327 24.06 11.57 21.28
CA ASP A 327 22.61 11.50 21.40
C ASP A 327 22.07 10.18 20.83
N PHE A 328 21.18 9.54 21.57
CA PHE A 328 20.53 8.32 21.11
C PHE A 328 19.34 8.59 20.19
N SER A 329 18.76 9.78 20.27
CA SER A 329 17.46 10.05 19.65
C SER A 329 17.57 10.32 18.15
N CYS A 330 18.60 11.01 17.67
CA CYS A 330 18.75 11.33 16.25
C CYS A 330 18.76 10.08 15.38
N ALA A 331 19.60 9.09 15.74
CA ALA A 331 19.70 7.86 14.97
C ALA A 331 18.42 7.02 15.01
N LEU A 332 17.73 6.98 16.15
CA LEU A 332 16.47 6.23 16.30
C LEU A 332 15.33 6.88 15.52
N LYS A 333 15.14 8.20 15.67
CA LYS A 333 14.07 8.96 15.01
C LYS A 333 14.21 8.98 13.49
N LEU A 334 15.43 8.84 12.95
CA LEU A 334 15.69 8.85 11.52
C LEU A 334 15.65 7.44 10.90
N SER A 335 16.36 6.47 11.48
CA SER A 335 16.57 5.17 10.83
C SER A 335 15.32 4.30 10.75
N MET A 336 14.36 4.48 11.67
CA MET A 336 13.14 3.66 11.71
C MET A 336 12.12 4.07 10.63
N PRO A 337 11.71 5.35 10.53
CA PRO A 337 10.84 5.77 9.43
C PRO A 337 11.41 5.43 8.05
N ILE A 338 12.73 5.58 7.88
CA ILE A 338 13.40 5.22 6.63
C ILE A 338 13.30 3.72 6.34
N ALA A 339 13.45 2.85 7.34
CA ALA A 339 13.30 1.41 7.16
C ALA A 339 11.86 1.06 6.75
N VAL A 340 10.86 1.70 7.37
CA VAL A 340 9.44 1.53 7.03
C VAL A 340 9.16 1.98 5.60
N LEU A 341 9.58 3.18 5.21
CA LEU A 341 9.40 3.69 3.85
C LEU A 341 10.10 2.80 2.81
N SER A 342 11.29 2.27 3.14
CA SER A 342 12.01 1.32 2.29
C SER A 342 11.26 0.00 2.15
N ALA A 343 10.66 -0.51 3.24
CA ALA A 343 9.81 -1.70 3.21
C ALA A 343 8.54 -1.48 2.38
N MET A 344 7.87 -0.34 2.54
CA MET A 344 6.69 0.01 1.72
C MET A 344 7.03 0.11 0.23
N LYS A 345 8.19 0.68 -0.10
CA LYS A 345 8.69 0.70 -1.47
C LYS A 345 8.94 -0.71 -2.00
N GLU A 346 9.62 -1.56 -1.23
CA GLU A 346 9.88 -2.95 -1.61
C GLU A 346 8.60 -3.77 -1.73
N ALA A 347 7.60 -3.54 -0.84
CA ALA A 347 6.27 -4.11 -0.97
C ALA A 347 5.64 -3.76 -2.32
N SER A 348 5.74 -2.50 -2.75
CA SER A 348 5.23 -2.05 -4.05
C SER A 348 5.92 -2.74 -5.24
N ASP A 349 7.22 -3.07 -5.13
CA ASP A 349 7.95 -3.87 -6.15
C ASP A 349 7.32 -5.27 -6.32
N TYR A 350 6.68 -5.81 -5.26
CA TYR A 350 5.95 -7.09 -5.25
C TYR A 350 4.43 -6.93 -5.44
N HIS A 351 3.97 -5.80 -5.99
CA HIS A 351 2.55 -5.48 -6.18
C HIS A 351 1.71 -5.47 -4.89
N LEU A 352 2.35 -5.17 -3.76
CA LEU A 352 1.70 -5.00 -2.47
C LEU A 352 1.62 -3.50 -2.16
N SER A 353 0.42 -2.96 -1.98
CA SER A 353 0.23 -1.58 -1.55
C SER A 353 -0.09 -1.57 -0.05
N VAL A 354 0.71 -0.86 0.73
CA VAL A 354 0.58 -0.79 2.20
C VAL A 354 0.33 0.65 2.60
N LYS A 355 -0.72 0.92 3.36
CA LYS A 355 -1.11 2.28 3.78
C LYS A 355 -0.29 2.85 4.95
N GLY A 356 0.51 2.03 5.64
CA GLY A 356 1.36 2.51 6.73
C GLY A 356 2.17 1.44 7.43
N GLY A 357 3.25 1.88 8.11
CA GLY A 357 4.19 0.98 8.80
C GLY A 357 3.55 0.13 9.90
N ARG A 358 2.52 0.67 10.58
CA ARG A 358 1.81 -0.07 11.62
C ARG A 358 1.18 -1.36 11.11
N PHE A 359 0.78 -1.40 9.85
CA PHE A 359 0.16 -2.58 9.25
C PHE A 359 1.20 -3.67 8.94
N LEU A 360 2.42 -3.29 8.54
CA LEU A 360 3.52 -4.25 8.43
C LEU A 360 3.91 -4.82 9.79
N GLU A 361 3.92 -4.00 10.84
CA GLU A 361 4.12 -4.46 12.22
C GLU A 361 3.02 -5.45 12.63
N ALA A 362 1.74 -5.12 12.37
CA ALA A 362 0.62 -5.99 12.65
C ALA A 362 0.74 -7.35 11.93
N VAL A 363 1.14 -7.35 10.65
CA VAL A 363 1.38 -8.58 9.88
C VAL A 363 2.52 -9.41 10.48
N SER A 364 3.61 -8.76 10.94
CA SER A 364 4.72 -9.48 11.59
C SER A 364 4.29 -10.12 12.90
N GLU A 365 3.47 -9.44 13.70
CA GLU A 365 3.05 -9.90 15.02
C GLU A 365 1.76 -10.75 15.00
N ALA A 366 1.13 -10.91 13.84
CA ALA A 366 -0.13 -11.64 13.71
C ALA A 366 0.01 -13.09 14.13
N SER A 367 -0.83 -13.49 15.08
CA SER A 367 -0.97 -14.89 15.52
C SER A 367 -2.15 -15.59 14.86
N THR A 368 -3.16 -14.83 14.44
CA THR A 368 -4.37 -15.33 13.79
C THR A 368 -4.55 -14.65 12.42
N ILE A 369 -4.83 -15.47 11.40
CA ILE A 369 -5.23 -14.97 10.07
C ILE A 369 -6.59 -15.54 9.74
N VAL A 370 -7.52 -14.66 9.36
CA VAL A 370 -8.88 -15.02 8.95
C VAL A 370 -9.00 -14.81 7.46
N PHE A 371 -9.46 -15.84 6.76
CA PHE A 371 -9.71 -15.82 5.32
C PHE A 371 -11.20 -15.79 5.05
N ASP A 372 -11.66 -14.86 4.24
CA ASP A 372 -12.91 -15.09 3.52
C ASP A 372 -12.70 -16.20 2.49
N LYS A 373 -13.75 -16.95 2.17
CA LYS A 373 -13.65 -18.00 1.13
C LYS A 373 -13.69 -17.36 -0.27
N THR A 374 -14.76 -16.61 -0.56
CA THR A 374 -15.12 -16.16 -1.90
C THR A 374 -14.22 -14.99 -2.33
N GLY A 375 -13.59 -15.09 -3.52
CA GLY A 375 -12.69 -14.05 -4.01
C GLY A 375 -11.32 -14.01 -3.30
N THR A 376 -11.13 -14.78 -2.24
CA THR A 376 -9.87 -14.87 -1.47
C THR A 376 -9.22 -16.23 -1.66
N LEU A 377 -9.79 -17.30 -1.08
CA LEU A 377 -9.33 -18.68 -1.31
C LEU A 377 -9.79 -19.23 -2.67
N THR A 378 -10.84 -18.63 -3.24
CA THR A 378 -11.32 -18.89 -4.59
C THR A 378 -11.07 -17.67 -5.48
N ARG A 379 -11.28 -17.81 -6.79
CA ARG A 379 -11.16 -16.69 -7.75
C ARG A 379 -12.46 -15.91 -7.95
N ALA A 380 -13.54 -16.29 -7.25
CA ALA A 380 -14.90 -15.80 -7.51
C ALA A 380 -15.32 -15.94 -8.99
N GLU A 381 -14.85 -16.98 -9.64
CA GLU A 381 -15.22 -17.39 -11.00
C GLU A 381 -16.02 -18.70 -10.94
N PRO A 382 -17.26 -18.68 -10.44
CA PRO A 382 -18.06 -19.90 -10.33
C PRO A 382 -18.30 -20.51 -11.71
N LYS A 383 -18.38 -21.84 -11.75
CA LYS A 383 -18.59 -22.63 -12.95
C LYS A 383 -19.72 -23.62 -12.71
N VAL A 384 -20.49 -23.93 -13.74
CA VAL A 384 -21.46 -25.01 -13.66
C VAL A 384 -20.70 -26.34 -13.68
N ALA A 385 -20.74 -27.05 -12.56
CA ALA A 385 -20.10 -28.35 -12.42
C ALA A 385 -20.99 -29.47 -12.97
N GLN A 386 -22.29 -29.42 -12.65
CA GLN A 386 -23.26 -30.44 -13.04
C GLN A 386 -24.67 -29.84 -13.12
N ILE A 387 -25.50 -30.39 -13.99
CA ILE A 387 -26.92 -30.09 -14.07
C ILE A 387 -27.69 -31.38 -13.83
N VAL A 388 -28.56 -31.39 -12.83
CA VAL A 388 -29.40 -32.54 -12.50
C VAL A 388 -30.84 -32.18 -12.86
N THR A 389 -31.41 -32.81 -13.90
CA THR A 389 -32.77 -32.56 -14.38
C THR A 389 -33.78 -33.43 -13.68
N PHE A 390 -35.01 -33.00 -13.53
CA PHE A 390 -36.12 -33.69 -12.90
C PHE A 390 -37.33 -33.74 -13.84
N GLY A 391 -38.25 -34.66 -13.63
CA GLY A 391 -39.46 -34.78 -14.44
C GLY A 391 -39.23 -35.18 -15.89
N GLY A 392 -38.05 -35.74 -16.23
CA GLY A 392 -37.72 -36.16 -17.60
C GLY A 392 -37.34 -34.97 -18.53
N ASN A 393 -37.02 -33.82 -17.97
CA ASN A 393 -36.60 -32.64 -18.73
C ASN A 393 -35.21 -32.83 -19.37
N ASP A 394 -34.99 -32.20 -20.53
CA ASP A 394 -33.69 -32.21 -21.19
C ASP A 394 -32.72 -31.21 -20.55
N GLU A 395 -31.46 -31.60 -20.39
CA GLU A 395 -30.43 -30.79 -19.71
C GLU A 395 -30.12 -29.51 -20.50
N ALA A 396 -30.03 -29.59 -21.82
CA ALA A 396 -29.73 -28.44 -22.67
C ALA A 396 -30.87 -27.42 -22.68
N ASP A 397 -32.12 -27.89 -22.62
CA ASP A 397 -33.30 -27.01 -22.56
C ASP A 397 -33.38 -26.31 -21.19
N MET A 398 -33.10 -27.01 -20.12
CA MET A 398 -33.09 -26.43 -18.75
C MET A 398 -31.95 -25.41 -18.57
N LEU A 399 -30.77 -25.70 -19.09
CA LEU A 399 -29.67 -24.74 -19.06
C LEU A 399 -29.96 -23.49 -19.91
N ARG A 400 -30.58 -23.68 -21.08
CA ARG A 400 -31.00 -22.56 -21.95
C ARG A 400 -32.04 -21.69 -21.25
N LEU A 401 -33.00 -22.30 -20.59
CA LEU A 401 -34.05 -21.60 -19.85
C LEU A 401 -33.47 -20.83 -18.67
N ALA A 402 -32.57 -21.45 -17.88
CA ALA A 402 -31.88 -20.81 -16.79
C ALA A 402 -31.03 -19.62 -17.25
N ALA A 403 -30.26 -19.78 -18.34
CA ALA A 403 -29.44 -18.71 -18.88
C ALA A 403 -30.28 -17.51 -19.38
N CYS A 404 -31.44 -17.78 -20.00
CA CYS A 404 -32.36 -16.76 -20.44
C CYS A 404 -32.88 -15.87 -19.29
N LEU A 405 -33.15 -16.46 -18.13
CA LEU A 405 -33.61 -15.71 -16.95
C LEU A 405 -32.47 -14.96 -16.26
N GLU A 406 -31.29 -15.59 -16.14
CA GLU A 406 -30.14 -15.08 -15.41
C GLU A 406 -29.37 -13.98 -16.18
N GLU A 407 -29.53 -13.85 -17.50
CA GLU A 407 -28.80 -12.85 -18.31
C GLU A 407 -29.10 -11.41 -17.89
N HIS A 408 -30.29 -11.15 -17.35
CA HIS A 408 -30.73 -9.81 -16.97
C HIS A 408 -30.24 -9.34 -15.60
N TYR A 409 -29.70 -10.26 -14.78
CA TYR A 409 -29.23 -9.96 -13.43
C TYR A 409 -27.84 -10.54 -13.20
N PRO A 410 -26.78 -9.83 -13.59
CA PRO A 410 -25.41 -10.33 -13.68
C PRO A 410 -24.75 -10.46 -12.29
N HIS A 411 -25.20 -11.37 -11.44
CA HIS A 411 -24.48 -11.83 -10.26
C HIS A 411 -23.52 -12.99 -10.60
N SER A 412 -22.63 -13.39 -9.70
CA SER A 412 -21.57 -14.36 -9.97
C SER A 412 -22.08 -15.72 -10.46
N MET A 413 -23.12 -16.27 -9.84
CA MET A 413 -23.72 -17.54 -10.25
C MET A 413 -24.47 -17.42 -11.60
N ALA A 414 -25.15 -16.31 -11.84
CA ALA A 414 -25.79 -16.00 -13.13
C ALA A 414 -24.78 -16.03 -14.28
N LYS A 415 -23.64 -15.35 -14.09
CA LYS A 415 -22.55 -15.36 -15.08
C LYS A 415 -22.07 -16.77 -15.39
N ALA A 416 -21.99 -17.67 -14.39
CA ALA A 416 -21.59 -19.05 -14.59
C ALA A 416 -22.59 -19.81 -15.47
N VAL A 417 -23.89 -19.64 -15.24
CA VAL A 417 -24.96 -20.28 -16.01
C VAL A 417 -24.97 -19.80 -17.46
N VAL A 418 -24.89 -18.46 -17.66
CA VAL A 418 -24.87 -17.85 -18.99
C VAL A 418 -23.60 -18.26 -19.76
N ALA A 419 -22.42 -18.27 -19.10
CA ALA A 419 -21.16 -18.69 -19.72
C ALA A 419 -21.19 -20.17 -20.13
N GLU A 420 -21.76 -21.06 -19.31
CA GLU A 420 -21.87 -22.47 -19.65
C GLU A 420 -22.84 -22.71 -20.82
N ALA A 421 -23.97 -22.00 -20.88
CA ALA A 421 -24.86 -22.04 -22.02
C ALA A 421 -24.17 -21.57 -23.30
N ALA A 422 -23.42 -20.47 -23.23
CA ALA A 422 -22.64 -19.96 -24.38
C ALA A 422 -21.54 -20.95 -24.81
N ARG A 423 -20.83 -21.59 -23.86
CA ARG A 423 -19.81 -22.61 -24.13
C ARG A 423 -20.37 -23.83 -24.86
N ARG A 424 -21.61 -24.22 -24.53
CA ARG A 424 -22.33 -25.33 -25.19
C ARG A 424 -23.00 -24.88 -26.51
N GLY A 425 -22.89 -23.60 -26.90
CA GLY A 425 -23.49 -23.07 -28.14
C GLY A 425 -25.01 -22.96 -28.08
N LEU A 426 -25.59 -22.96 -26.88
CA LEU A 426 -27.03 -22.85 -26.67
C LEU A 426 -27.42 -21.39 -26.81
N ARG A 427 -27.98 -21.04 -27.98
CA ARG A 427 -28.59 -19.72 -28.23
C ARG A 427 -30.02 -19.74 -27.72
N HIS A 428 -30.45 -18.65 -27.08
CA HIS A 428 -31.83 -18.45 -26.70
C HIS A 428 -32.36 -17.17 -27.40
N GLU A 429 -33.65 -17.19 -27.75
CA GLU A 429 -34.41 -16.00 -28.11
C GLU A 429 -35.11 -15.54 -26.84
N GLU A 430 -35.21 -14.23 -26.62
CA GLU A 430 -35.98 -13.68 -25.51
C GLU A 430 -37.47 -14.08 -25.65
N ARG A 431 -37.89 -15.04 -24.82
CA ARG A 431 -39.30 -15.56 -24.82
C ARG A 431 -40.02 -15.28 -23.51
N HIS A 432 -39.37 -14.57 -22.58
CA HIS A 432 -39.96 -14.28 -21.27
C HIS A 432 -40.71 -12.95 -21.25
N SER A 433 -41.71 -12.89 -20.38
CA SER A 433 -42.36 -11.64 -19.98
C SER A 433 -41.48 -10.86 -19.00
N ARG A 434 -42.01 -9.81 -18.42
CA ARG A 434 -41.30 -9.02 -17.40
C ARG A 434 -40.70 -9.92 -16.31
N VAL A 435 -39.39 -9.83 -16.12
CA VAL A 435 -38.64 -10.55 -15.07
C VAL A 435 -38.80 -9.79 -13.75
N GLU A 436 -39.23 -10.47 -12.70
CA GLU A 436 -39.29 -9.93 -11.35
C GLU A 436 -38.11 -10.50 -10.55
N TYR A 437 -37.22 -9.62 -10.13
CA TYR A 437 -36.08 -9.95 -9.27
C TYR A 437 -36.43 -9.70 -7.80
N LEU A 438 -36.32 -10.74 -6.99
CA LEU A 438 -36.43 -10.65 -5.53
C LEU A 438 -35.04 -10.66 -4.93
N VAL A 439 -34.62 -9.52 -4.38
CA VAL A 439 -33.27 -9.34 -3.81
C VAL A 439 -32.95 -10.46 -2.81
N ALA A 440 -31.79 -11.09 -2.98
CA ALA A 440 -31.27 -12.19 -2.17
C ALA A 440 -32.06 -13.53 -2.20
N HIS A 441 -33.11 -13.64 -3.02
CA HIS A 441 -33.94 -14.85 -3.09
C HIS A 441 -33.86 -15.55 -4.45
N GLY A 442 -34.15 -14.84 -5.54
CA GLY A 442 -34.14 -15.41 -6.87
C GLY A 442 -34.91 -14.60 -7.91
N ILE A 443 -35.17 -15.24 -9.04
CA ILE A 443 -35.84 -14.65 -10.20
C ILE A 443 -37.14 -15.40 -10.46
N SER A 444 -38.23 -14.67 -10.65
CA SER A 444 -39.50 -15.19 -11.12
C SER A 444 -39.91 -14.53 -12.45
N SER A 445 -40.36 -15.31 -13.42
CA SER A 445 -40.83 -14.83 -14.71
C SER A 445 -41.88 -15.77 -15.28
N SER A 446 -42.46 -15.38 -16.42
CA SER A 446 -43.33 -16.26 -17.21
C SER A 446 -42.73 -16.46 -18.61
N VAL A 447 -42.49 -17.70 -18.98
CA VAL A 447 -41.96 -18.13 -20.28
C VAL A 447 -43.01 -18.98 -20.97
N ASP A 448 -43.42 -18.62 -22.16
CA ASP A 448 -44.48 -19.30 -22.92
C ASP A 448 -45.79 -19.51 -22.12
N GLY A 449 -46.12 -18.57 -21.23
CA GLY A 449 -47.34 -18.62 -20.39
C GLY A 449 -47.21 -19.51 -19.15
N GLN A 450 -46.05 -20.12 -18.91
CA GLN A 450 -45.74 -20.91 -17.70
C GLN A 450 -44.90 -20.08 -16.72
N LYS A 451 -45.25 -20.14 -15.43
CA LYS A 451 -44.41 -19.51 -14.38
C LYS A 451 -43.12 -20.30 -14.23
N VAL A 452 -42.00 -19.58 -14.34
CA VAL A 452 -40.65 -20.13 -14.15
C VAL A 452 -39.96 -19.38 -13.03
N VAL A 453 -39.34 -20.11 -12.11
CA VAL A 453 -38.58 -19.54 -11.01
C VAL A 453 -37.20 -20.18 -10.96
N ILE A 454 -36.18 -19.35 -10.68
CA ILE A 454 -34.81 -19.80 -10.48
C ILE A 454 -34.24 -19.08 -9.25
N GLY A 455 -33.63 -19.81 -8.33
CA GLY A 455 -33.09 -19.21 -7.12
C GLY A 455 -32.60 -20.19 -6.07
N SER A 456 -32.51 -19.72 -4.83
CA SER A 456 -32.08 -20.51 -3.67
C SER A 456 -33.09 -21.60 -3.28
N HIS A 457 -32.69 -22.53 -2.39
CA HIS A 457 -33.59 -23.53 -1.82
C HIS A 457 -34.80 -22.88 -1.13
N HIS A 458 -34.54 -21.87 -0.28
CA HIS A 458 -35.58 -21.11 0.41
C HIS A 458 -36.59 -20.52 -0.57
N PHE A 459 -36.08 -19.82 -1.60
CA PHE A 459 -36.95 -19.21 -2.62
C PHE A 459 -37.82 -20.23 -3.35
N ALA A 460 -37.23 -21.34 -3.81
CA ALA A 460 -37.96 -22.33 -4.59
C ALA A 460 -38.99 -23.09 -3.74
N PHE A 461 -38.65 -23.51 -2.52
CA PHE A 461 -39.49 -24.45 -1.74
C PHE A 461 -40.30 -23.77 -0.63
N GLU A 462 -39.83 -22.67 -0.04
CA GLU A 462 -40.54 -22.00 1.06
C GLU A 462 -41.37 -20.82 0.54
N ASP A 463 -40.82 -19.97 -0.34
CA ASP A 463 -41.54 -18.81 -0.87
C ASP A 463 -42.48 -19.22 -2.02
N GLU A 464 -41.97 -19.94 -2.99
CA GLU A 464 -42.70 -20.32 -4.21
C GLU A 464 -43.41 -21.68 -4.13
N HIS A 465 -43.23 -22.39 -3.01
CA HIS A 465 -43.88 -23.69 -2.71
C HIS A 465 -43.76 -24.74 -3.81
N CYS A 466 -42.61 -24.78 -4.50
CA CYS A 466 -42.33 -25.76 -5.54
C CYS A 466 -42.26 -27.17 -4.97
N VAL A 467 -42.64 -28.16 -5.77
CA VAL A 467 -42.63 -29.56 -5.36
C VAL A 467 -41.64 -30.37 -6.19
N ILE A 468 -41.04 -31.38 -5.58
CA ILE A 468 -40.20 -32.36 -6.26
C ILE A 468 -41.10 -33.35 -7.01
N PRO A 469 -40.80 -33.72 -8.28
CA PRO A 469 -41.58 -34.71 -9.02
C PRO A 469 -41.72 -36.03 -8.29
N ALA A 470 -42.90 -36.62 -8.37
CA ALA A 470 -43.22 -37.86 -7.68
C ALA A 470 -42.23 -38.99 -8.07
N GLY A 471 -41.61 -39.62 -7.07
CA GLY A 471 -40.66 -40.72 -7.26
C GLY A 471 -39.20 -40.28 -7.46
N GLU A 472 -38.90 -38.96 -7.51
CA GLU A 472 -37.53 -38.45 -7.70
C GLU A 472 -36.89 -37.91 -6.40
N GLN A 473 -37.50 -38.07 -5.25
CA GLN A 473 -36.96 -37.63 -3.96
C GLN A 473 -35.55 -38.19 -3.71
N ALA A 474 -35.31 -39.46 -3.98
CA ALA A 474 -33.98 -40.06 -3.79
C ALA A 474 -32.90 -39.44 -4.69
N LYS A 475 -33.28 -38.94 -5.87
CA LYS A 475 -32.39 -38.22 -6.77
C LYS A 475 -32.05 -36.81 -6.24
N PHE A 476 -33.03 -36.17 -5.62
CA PHE A 476 -32.85 -34.89 -4.96
C PHE A 476 -31.94 -35.01 -3.73
N ASP A 477 -32.18 -36.03 -2.92
CA ASP A 477 -31.37 -36.30 -1.71
C ASP A 477 -29.93 -36.72 -2.03
N ALA A 478 -29.68 -37.19 -3.26
CA ALA A 478 -28.35 -37.58 -3.74
C ALA A 478 -27.58 -36.41 -4.44
N LEU A 479 -28.10 -35.17 -4.41
CA LEU A 479 -27.39 -34.03 -4.94
C LEU A 479 -26.05 -33.84 -4.21
N PRO A 480 -24.95 -33.51 -4.93
CA PRO A 480 -23.65 -33.34 -4.31
C PRO A 480 -23.62 -32.12 -3.37
N ASP A 481 -23.46 -32.37 -2.09
CA ASP A 481 -23.45 -31.31 -1.05
C ASP A 481 -22.28 -30.32 -1.13
N MET A 482 -21.26 -30.65 -1.91
CA MET A 482 -20.05 -29.79 -2.08
C MET A 482 -20.28 -28.62 -3.01
N TYR A 483 -21.37 -28.58 -3.75
CA TYR A 483 -21.68 -27.51 -4.70
C TYR A 483 -22.76 -26.56 -4.15
N SER A 484 -22.73 -25.32 -4.59
CA SER A 484 -23.87 -24.40 -4.43
C SER A 484 -24.96 -24.79 -5.42
N HIS A 485 -26.20 -24.82 -4.97
CA HIS A 485 -27.33 -25.28 -5.77
C HIS A 485 -28.21 -24.11 -6.18
N LEU A 486 -28.50 -24.01 -7.47
CA LEU A 486 -29.47 -23.10 -8.04
C LEU A 486 -30.67 -23.92 -8.56
N TYR A 487 -31.84 -23.69 -7.99
CA TYR A 487 -33.04 -24.48 -8.24
C TYR A 487 -33.91 -23.82 -9.32
N LEU A 488 -34.15 -24.53 -10.41
CA LEU A 488 -35.02 -24.12 -11.51
C LEU A 488 -36.34 -24.90 -11.44
N ALA A 489 -37.46 -24.20 -11.31
CA ALA A 489 -38.77 -24.82 -11.30
C ALA A 489 -39.67 -24.21 -12.37
N VAL A 490 -40.50 -25.02 -12.98
CA VAL A 490 -41.48 -24.66 -14.01
C VAL A 490 -42.86 -25.04 -13.54
N SER A 491 -43.79 -24.07 -13.55
CA SER A 491 -45.20 -24.25 -13.09
C SER A 491 -45.31 -24.88 -11.69
N GLY A 492 -44.40 -24.51 -10.76
CA GLY A 492 -44.38 -24.99 -9.39
C GLY A 492 -43.79 -26.38 -9.18
N VAL A 493 -43.17 -26.99 -10.23
CA VAL A 493 -42.52 -28.30 -10.12
C VAL A 493 -41.04 -28.14 -10.44
N LEU A 494 -40.17 -28.73 -9.59
CA LEU A 494 -38.72 -28.71 -9.81
C LEU A 494 -38.36 -29.37 -11.15
N ALA A 495 -37.70 -28.61 -12.02
CA ALA A 495 -37.33 -29.03 -13.36
C ALA A 495 -35.83 -29.37 -13.47
N ALA A 496 -34.96 -28.60 -12.79
CA ALA A 496 -33.54 -28.87 -12.72
C ALA A 496 -32.90 -28.27 -11.47
N VAL A 497 -31.77 -28.81 -11.07
CA VAL A 497 -30.84 -28.23 -10.11
C VAL A 497 -29.50 -28.02 -10.82
N ILE A 498 -29.04 -26.78 -10.87
CA ILE A 498 -27.74 -26.42 -11.43
C ILE A 498 -26.75 -26.37 -10.27
N CYS A 499 -25.79 -27.29 -10.27
CA CYS A 499 -24.74 -27.37 -9.28
C CYS A 499 -23.59 -26.46 -9.72
N ILE A 500 -23.25 -25.48 -8.89
CA ILE A 500 -22.25 -24.47 -9.19
C ILE A 500 -21.06 -24.67 -8.25
N GLU A 501 -19.88 -24.78 -8.82
CA GLU A 501 -18.61 -24.86 -8.12
C GLU A 501 -17.90 -23.50 -8.20
N ASP A 502 -17.38 -23.01 -7.08
CA ASP A 502 -16.43 -21.91 -7.04
C ASP A 502 -15.04 -22.50 -6.77
N PRO A 503 -14.19 -22.69 -7.81
CA PRO A 503 -12.97 -23.46 -7.68
C PRO A 503 -11.96 -22.77 -6.77
N LEU A 504 -11.34 -23.55 -5.88
CA LEU A 504 -10.23 -23.11 -5.06
C LEU A 504 -9.06 -22.68 -5.92
N ARG A 505 -8.34 -21.67 -5.46
CA ARG A 505 -7.03 -21.32 -6.03
C ARG A 505 -6.07 -22.48 -5.85
N PRO A 506 -5.32 -22.88 -6.90
CA PRO A 506 -4.40 -24.02 -6.81
C PRO A 506 -3.35 -23.88 -5.71
N GLU A 507 -2.94 -22.64 -5.44
CA GLU A 507 -1.93 -22.27 -4.46
C GLU A 507 -2.45 -22.16 -3.02
N ALA A 508 -3.77 -22.20 -2.77
CA ALA A 508 -4.37 -21.92 -1.46
C ALA A 508 -3.80 -22.80 -0.34
N ALA A 509 -3.76 -24.13 -0.56
CA ALA A 509 -3.25 -25.07 0.45
C ALA A 509 -1.75 -24.86 0.75
N ASP A 510 -0.95 -24.54 -0.28
CA ASP A 510 0.48 -24.28 -0.12
C ASP A 510 0.74 -22.97 0.65
N VAL A 511 -0.07 -21.94 0.41
CA VAL A 511 0.01 -20.66 1.13
C VAL A 511 -0.38 -20.83 2.58
N ILE A 512 -1.46 -21.57 2.88
CA ILE A 512 -1.87 -21.89 4.26
C ILE A 512 -0.74 -22.59 5.01
N ARG A 513 -0.11 -23.59 4.38
CA ARG A 513 1.06 -24.29 4.95
C ARG A 513 2.24 -23.34 5.17
N GLY A 514 2.55 -22.52 4.16
CA GLY A 514 3.66 -21.56 4.23
C GLY A 514 3.48 -20.50 5.32
N LEU A 515 2.25 -19.99 5.54
CA LEU A 515 1.97 -19.06 6.64
C LEU A 515 2.18 -19.72 8.01
N ARG A 516 1.82 -20.99 8.15
CA ARG A 516 2.08 -21.75 9.38
C ARG A 516 3.58 -21.93 9.62
N GLU A 517 4.36 -22.20 8.59
CA GLU A 517 5.84 -22.27 8.67
C GLU A 517 6.46 -20.93 9.04
N LEU A 518 5.84 -19.82 8.67
CA LEU A 518 6.24 -18.46 9.04
C LEU A 518 5.74 -18.02 10.44
N GLY A 519 5.18 -18.96 11.24
CA GLY A 519 4.86 -18.72 12.64
C GLY A 519 3.44 -18.28 12.94
N VAL A 520 2.54 -18.27 11.96
CA VAL A 520 1.11 -18.03 12.21
C VAL A 520 0.53 -19.25 12.92
N THR A 521 -0.10 -19.04 14.07
CA THR A 521 -0.54 -20.12 14.95
C THR A 521 -1.97 -20.55 14.73
N LYS A 522 -2.81 -19.69 14.13
CA LYS A 522 -4.23 -19.95 13.91
C LYS A 522 -4.67 -19.41 12.56
N LEU A 523 -5.10 -20.32 11.68
CA LEU A 523 -5.60 -20.01 10.34
C LEU A 523 -7.08 -20.39 10.29
N VAL A 524 -7.95 -19.43 10.01
CA VAL A 524 -9.41 -19.57 10.11
C VAL A 524 -10.03 -19.21 8.77
N MET A 525 -11.01 -20.00 8.34
CA MET A 525 -11.85 -19.66 7.18
C MET A 525 -13.24 -19.26 7.63
N MET A 526 -13.79 -18.20 7.06
CA MET A 526 -15.18 -17.78 7.25
C MET A 526 -15.89 -17.69 5.91
N THR A 527 -17.14 -18.17 5.86
CA THR A 527 -17.93 -18.18 4.63
C THR A 527 -19.42 -18.10 4.93
N GLY A 528 -20.17 -17.45 4.03
CA GLY A 528 -21.64 -17.51 4.03
C GLY A 528 -22.22 -18.81 3.48
N ASP A 529 -21.38 -19.74 3.00
CA ASP A 529 -21.84 -21.04 2.49
C ASP A 529 -22.34 -21.96 3.63
N ASN A 530 -23.07 -22.98 3.22
CA ASN A 530 -23.54 -24.01 4.15
C ASN A 530 -22.39 -24.81 4.78
N GLU A 531 -22.69 -25.45 5.93
CA GLU A 531 -21.74 -26.24 6.73
C GLU A 531 -20.99 -27.32 5.93
N LYS A 532 -21.65 -27.99 4.98
CA LYS A 532 -21.06 -29.11 4.22
C LYS A 532 -20.01 -28.61 3.23
N THR A 533 -20.33 -27.54 2.49
CA THR A 533 -19.41 -26.89 1.55
C THR A 533 -18.21 -26.28 2.31
N ALA A 534 -18.47 -25.59 3.42
CA ALA A 534 -17.43 -24.98 4.24
C ALA A 534 -16.43 -26.02 4.78
N ARG A 535 -16.92 -27.15 5.27
CA ARG A 535 -16.09 -28.26 5.76
C ARG A 535 -15.20 -28.84 4.66
N ALA A 536 -15.77 -29.12 3.50
CA ALA A 536 -15.01 -29.69 2.37
C ALA A 536 -13.86 -28.76 1.94
N VAL A 537 -14.12 -27.46 1.86
CA VAL A 537 -13.10 -26.44 1.53
C VAL A 537 -12.04 -26.35 2.63
N ALA A 538 -12.45 -26.28 3.90
CA ALA A 538 -11.54 -26.19 5.05
C ALA A 538 -10.58 -27.38 5.12
N GLU A 539 -11.06 -28.59 4.88
CA GLU A 539 -10.25 -29.81 4.80
C GLU A 539 -9.28 -29.76 3.61
N ALA A 540 -9.74 -29.28 2.45
CA ALA A 540 -8.92 -29.21 1.25
C ALA A 540 -7.75 -28.20 1.37
N VAL A 541 -7.99 -27.04 2.02
CA VAL A 541 -6.95 -26.01 2.20
C VAL A 541 -6.12 -26.22 3.47
N GLY A 542 -6.63 -26.95 4.46
CA GLY A 542 -5.93 -27.31 5.70
C GLY A 542 -5.90 -26.18 6.74
N VAL A 543 -6.98 -25.39 6.88
CA VAL A 543 -7.14 -24.39 7.95
C VAL A 543 -7.41 -25.06 9.32
N ASP A 544 -7.16 -24.34 10.42
CA ASP A 544 -7.31 -24.86 11.79
C ASP A 544 -8.77 -24.82 12.28
N ALA A 545 -9.56 -23.89 11.76
CA ALA A 545 -10.97 -23.74 12.07
C ALA A 545 -11.72 -23.13 10.87
N TYR A 546 -13.01 -23.41 10.79
CA TYR A 546 -13.90 -22.76 9.84
C TYR A 546 -15.24 -22.39 10.49
N PHE A 547 -15.90 -21.39 9.92
CA PHE A 547 -17.24 -20.97 10.30
C PHE A 547 -18.08 -20.84 9.02
N ALA A 548 -19.21 -21.53 9.01
CA ALA A 548 -20.18 -21.57 7.93
C ALA A 548 -21.37 -20.63 8.23
N GLU A 549 -22.12 -20.24 7.20
CA GLU A 549 -23.34 -19.42 7.31
C GLU A 549 -23.11 -18.09 8.08
N VAL A 550 -21.91 -17.51 7.94
CA VAL A 550 -21.46 -16.33 8.68
C VAL A 550 -21.91 -15.06 7.96
N LEU A 551 -22.55 -14.17 8.70
CA LEU A 551 -22.87 -12.82 8.23
C LEU A 551 -21.65 -11.87 8.36
N PRO A 552 -21.59 -10.76 7.62
CA PRO A 552 -20.49 -9.78 7.74
C PRO A 552 -20.25 -9.28 9.17
N GLU A 553 -21.31 -9.12 9.95
CA GLU A 553 -21.26 -8.66 11.35
C GLU A 553 -20.62 -9.71 12.27
N ASP A 554 -20.86 -10.98 12.01
CA ASP A 554 -20.29 -12.10 12.80
C ASP A 554 -18.77 -12.19 12.61
N LYS A 555 -18.28 -11.86 11.40
CA LYS A 555 -16.83 -11.80 11.11
C LYS A 555 -16.14 -10.76 11.98
N ALA A 556 -16.72 -9.56 12.09
CA ALA A 556 -16.20 -8.49 12.97
C ALA A 556 -16.26 -8.89 14.45
N ALA A 557 -17.35 -9.52 14.89
CA ALA A 557 -17.49 -10.01 16.26
C ALA A 557 -16.44 -11.08 16.63
N PHE A 558 -16.09 -11.96 15.70
CA PHE A 558 -15.01 -12.93 15.89
C PHE A 558 -13.66 -12.23 16.09
N ILE A 559 -13.34 -11.22 15.29
CA ILE A 559 -12.10 -10.45 15.42
C ILE A 559 -12.03 -9.78 16.79
N GLN A 560 -13.12 -9.17 17.26
CA GLN A 560 -13.20 -8.57 18.60
C GLN A 560 -12.98 -9.61 19.71
N ALA A 561 -13.48 -10.83 19.55
CA ALA A 561 -13.24 -11.91 20.50
C ALA A 561 -11.76 -12.37 20.53
N GLU A 562 -11.10 -12.40 19.38
CA GLU A 562 -9.66 -12.68 19.29
C GLU A 562 -8.83 -11.56 19.96
N HIS A 563 -9.19 -10.28 19.72
CA HIS A 563 -8.57 -9.14 20.40
C HIS A 563 -8.74 -9.21 21.92
N ALA A 564 -9.94 -9.55 22.40
CA ALA A 564 -10.20 -9.74 23.83
C ALA A 564 -9.35 -10.86 24.46
N ALA A 565 -8.94 -11.84 23.62
CA ALA A 565 -8.01 -12.90 24.02
C ALA A 565 -6.53 -12.51 23.85
N GLY A 566 -6.23 -11.25 23.51
CA GLY A 566 -4.87 -10.71 23.36
C GLY A 566 -4.15 -11.16 22.08
N ARG A 567 -4.87 -11.61 21.06
CA ARG A 567 -4.30 -12.04 19.78
C ARG A 567 -4.44 -10.96 18.72
N LYS A 568 -3.39 -10.77 17.94
CA LYS A 568 -3.43 -9.91 16.74
C LYS A 568 -3.97 -10.67 15.55
N VAL A 569 -4.87 -10.02 14.82
CA VAL A 569 -5.66 -10.63 13.75
C VAL A 569 -5.46 -9.89 12.44
N ILE A 570 -5.17 -10.63 11.39
CA ILE A 570 -5.22 -10.16 10.01
C ILE A 570 -6.48 -10.74 9.36
N MET A 571 -7.28 -9.88 8.72
CA MET A 571 -8.44 -10.30 7.93
C MET A 571 -8.11 -10.19 6.45
N LEU A 572 -8.39 -11.27 5.70
CA LEU A 572 -8.28 -11.30 4.25
C LEU A 572 -9.68 -11.42 3.63
N GLY A 573 -9.99 -10.55 2.69
CA GLY A 573 -11.28 -10.54 2.01
C GLY A 573 -11.22 -9.85 0.65
N ASP A 574 -12.35 -9.87 -0.08
CA ASP A 574 -12.52 -9.18 -1.35
C ASP A 574 -12.88 -7.69 -1.21
N GLY A 575 -13.18 -7.26 0.01
CA GLY A 575 -13.42 -5.87 0.40
C GLY A 575 -14.84 -5.36 0.19
N VAL A 576 -15.71 -6.05 -0.52
CA VAL A 576 -17.08 -5.60 -0.76
C VAL A 576 -17.99 -5.96 0.42
N ASN A 577 -17.99 -7.23 0.81
CA ASN A 577 -18.84 -7.75 1.89
C ASN A 577 -18.12 -7.75 3.25
N ASP A 578 -16.80 -7.66 3.26
CA ASP A 578 -15.96 -7.85 4.44
C ASP A 578 -15.50 -6.53 5.08
N SER A 579 -15.98 -5.39 4.58
CA SER A 579 -15.55 -4.05 5.04
C SER A 579 -15.57 -3.89 6.58
N PRO A 580 -16.60 -4.32 7.32
CA PRO A 580 -16.60 -4.22 8.77
C PRO A 580 -15.48 -5.05 9.43
N ALA A 581 -15.24 -6.27 8.94
CA ALA A 581 -14.22 -7.17 9.45
C ALA A 581 -12.80 -6.70 9.09
N LEU A 582 -12.59 -6.20 7.87
CA LEU A 582 -11.32 -5.61 7.43
C LEU A 582 -10.93 -4.41 8.29
N SER A 583 -11.92 -3.55 8.63
CA SER A 583 -11.69 -2.35 9.47
C SER A 583 -11.45 -2.68 10.94
N GLU A 584 -12.01 -3.77 11.45
CA GLU A 584 -11.86 -4.20 12.85
C GLU A 584 -10.54 -4.93 13.10
N ALA A 585 -9.93 -5.54 12.06
CA ALA A 585 -8.67 -6.26 12.17
C ALA A 585 -7.48 -5.31 12.46
N ASP A 586 -6.37 -5.86 13.03
CA ASP A 586 -5.11 -5.12 13.18
C ASP A 586 -4.52 -4.72 11.82
N ALA A 587 -4.76 -5.53 10.78
CA ALA A 587 -4.60 -5.13 9.39
C ALA A 587 -5.61 -5.88 8.50
N GLY A 588 -6.37 -5.13 7.72
CA GLY A 588 -7.23 -5.64 6.66
C GLY A 588 -6.46 -5.78 5.35
N VAL A 589 -6.49 -6.96 4.75
CA VAL A 589 -5.80 -7.27 3.49
C VAL A 589 -6.83 -7.59 2.42
N ALA A 590 -6.87 -6.78 1.36
CA ALA A 590 -7.72 -7.06 0.20
C ALA A 590 -6.92 -7.76 -0.89
N ILE A 591 -7.49 -8.86 -1.40
CA ILE A 591 -6.97 -9.58 -2.57
C ILE A 591 -7.89 -9.25 -3.73
N SER A 592 -7.46 -8.37 -4.64
CA SER A 592 -8.32 -8.03 -5.76
C SER A 592 -7.59 -7.39 -6.91
N ASP A 593 -7.84 -7.93 -8.10
CA ASP A 593 -7.52 -7.28 -9.36
C ASP A 593 -8.58 -6.22 -9.79
N GLY A 594 -9.71 -6.10 -9.10
CA GLY A 594 -10.83 -5.38 -9.67
C GLY A 594 -11.64 -4.44 -8.78
N ALA A 595 -11.84 -4.74 -7.52
CA ALA A 595 -12.75 -3.91 -6.72
C ALA A 595 -12.03 -2.72 -6.09
N ALA A 596 -12.31 -1.54 -6.60
CA ALA A 596 -11.75 -0.30 -6.10
C ALA A 596 -12.17 0.00 -4.65
N ILE A 597 -13.34 -0.50 -4.23
CA ILE A 597 -13.85 -0.43 -2.85
C ILE A 597 -12.91 -1.18 -1.90
N ALA A 598 -12.42 -2.35 -2.31
CA ALA A 598 -11.47 -3.13 -1.51
C ALA A 598 -10.19 -2.35 -1.20
N ARG A 599 -9.67 -1.61 -2.20
CA ARG A 599 -8.47 -0.78 -2.03
C ARG A 599 -8.68 0.40 -1.09
N GLU A 600 -9.90 0.94 -1.04
CA GLU A 600 -10.22 2.08 -0.16
C GLU A 600 -10.34 1.63 1.29
N VAL A 601 -10.97 0.49 1.56
CA VAL A 601 -11.24 -0.01 2.91
C VAL A 601 -10.04 -0.72 3.52
N ALA A 602 -9.35 -1.58 2.74
CA ALA A 602 -8.25 -2.38 3.26
C ALA A 602 -6.99 -1.54 3.53
N ASP A 603 -6.24 -1.94 4.54
CA ASP A 603 -4.96 -1.35 4.94
C ASP A 603 -3.81 -1.79 4.03
N ILE A 604 -3.92 -2.99 3.50
CA ILE A 604 -2.97 -3.60 2.57
C ILE A 604 -3.75 -4.15 1.38
N THR A 605 -3.28 -3.88 0.18
CA THR A 605 -3.88 -4.42 -1.04
C THR A 605 -2.86 -5.27 -1.79
N VAL A 606 -3.27 -6.47 -2.17
CA VAL A 606 -2.52 -7.38 -3.02
C VAL A 606 -2.98 -7.19 -4.46
N GLY A 607 -2.15 -6.61 -5.30
CA GLY A 607 -2.46 -6.31 -6.72
C GLY A 607 -2.11 -7.43 -7.69
N ALA A 608 -1.70 -8.60 -7.19
CA ALA A 608 -1.42 -9.78 -7.99
C ALA A 608 -2.54 -10.82 -7.81
N ASP A 609 -2.92 -11.49 -8.89
CA ASP A 609 -3.83 -12.64 -8.81
C ASP A 609 -3.08 -13.90 -8.31
N ASP A 610 -2.28 -13.73 -7.24
CA ASP A 610 -1.42 -14.77 -6.67
C ASP A 610 -1.39 -14.67 -5.14
N LEU A 611 -1.90 -15.68 -4.46
CA LEU A 611 -1.87 -15.76 -3.00
C LEU A 611 -0.46 -15.89 -2.41
N TYR A 612 0.55 -16.31 -3.19
CA TYR A 612 1.94 -16.33 -2.69
C TYR A 612 2.46 -14.96 -2.27
N ALA A 613 1.83 -13.88 -2.75
CA ALA A 613 2.12 -12.53 -2.30
C ALA A 613 1.93 -12.35 -0.78
N LEU A 614 1.05 -13.13 -0.14
CA LEU A 614 0.86 -13.13 1.32
C LEU A 614 2.10 -13.65 2.06
N LEU A 615 2.75 -14.69 1.53
CA LEU A 615 4.01 -15.18 2.09
C LEU A 615 5.12 -14.14 1.96
N THR A 616 5.13 -13.44 0.83
CA THR A 616 6.07 -12.33 0.60
C THR A 616 5.79 -11.18 1.57
N LEU A 617 4.53 -10.81 1.77
CA LEU A 617 4.11 -9.79 2.75
C LEU A 617 4.56 -10.15 4.17
N LYS A 618 4.33 -11.38 4.61
CA LYS A 618 4.73 -11.84 5.93
C LYS A 618 6.26 -11.82 6.10
N ARG A 619 7.01 -12.36 5.12
CA ARG A 619 8.48 -12.35 5.15
C ARG A 619 9.04 -10.92 5.17
N LEU A 620 8.47 -10.02 4.36
CA LEU A 620 8.87 -8.61 4.31
C LEU A 620 8.62 -7.91 5.65
N SER A 621 7.47 -8.15 6.26
CA SER A 621 7.10 -7.62 7.57
C SER A 621 8.04 -8.11 8.67
N ASP A 622 8.35 -9.39 8.70
CA ASP A 622 9.28 -10.00 9.66
C ASP A 622 10.72 -9.45 9.48
N ALA A 623 11.17 -9.32 8.23
CA ALA A 623 12.48 -8.76 7.91
C ALA A 623 12.58 -7.27 8.29
N LEU A 624 11.49 -6.50 8.15
CA LEU A 624 11.42 -5.10 8.61
C LEU A 624 11.59 -5.03 10.13
N MET A 625 10.84 -5.83 10.88
CA MET A 625 10.91 -5.82 12.34
C MET A 625 12.28 -6.27 12.84
N GLU A 626 12.89 -7.28 12.22
CA GLU A 626 14.26 -7.68 12.51
C GLU A 626 15.26 -6.56 12.22
N ARG A 627 15.12 -5.84 11.11
CA ARG A 627 15.93 -4.67 10.73
C ARG A 627 15.82 -3.57 11.79
N ILE A 628 14.61 -3.23 12.22
CA ILE A 628 14.33 -2.22 13.25
C ILE A 628 15.01 -2.62 14.57
N HIS A 629 14.80 -3.84 15.04
CA HIS A 629 15.43 -4.34 16.28
C HIS A 629 16.96 -4.41 16.18
N SER A 630 17.50 -4.78 15.02
CA SER A 630 18.95 -4.79 14.79
C SER A 630 19.53 -3.38 14.80
N ASN A 631 18.87 -2.42 14.16
CA ASN A 631 19.29 -1.01 14.18
C ASN A 631 19.29 -0.47 15.60
N TYR A 632 18.20 -0.71 16.36
CA TYR A 632 18.09 -0.31 17.75
C TYR A 632 19.27 -0.83 18.59
N ARG A 633 19.57 -2.12 18.53
CA ARG A 633 20.70 -2.72 19.28
C ARG A 633 22.04 -2.10 18.87
N LYS A 634 22.27 -1.85 17.59
CA LYS A 634 23.51 -1.25 17.08
C LYS A 634 23.68 0.19 17.54
N ILE A 635 22.61 1.00 17.46
CA ILE A 635 22.60 2.40 17.90
C ILE A 635 22.94 2.48 19.39
N ILE A 636 22.23 1.72 20.21
CA ILE A 636 22.46 1.71 21.67
C ILE A 636 23.90 1.27 22.00
N SER A 637 24.36 0.15 21.45
CA SER A 637 25.69 -0.40 21.76
C SER A 637 26.81 0.52 21.30
N PHE A 638 26.71 1.08 20.10
CA PHE A 638 27.73 1.97 19.54
C PHE A 638 27.80 3.30 20.30
N ASN A 639 26.66 3.92 20.59
CA ASN A 639 26.61 5.18 21.34
C ASN A 639 27.11 4.98 22.78
N PHE A 640 26.75 3.89 23.44
CA PHE A 640 27.28 3.55 24.77
C PHE A 640 28.80 3.41 24.74
N LEU A 641 29.37 2.74 23.74
CA LEU A 641 30.81 2.64 23.56
C LEU A 641 31.46 4.03 23.38
N LEU A 642 30.88 4.90 22.56
CA LEU A 642 31.40 6.27 22.39
C LEU A 642 31.39 7.07 23.69
N ILE A 643 30.35 6.94 24.50
CA ILE A 643 30.24 7.58 25.81
C ILE A 643 31.37 7.06 26.73
N CYS A 644 31.56 5.75 26.81
CA CYS A 644 32.62 5.15 27.62
C CYS A 644 34.02 5.64 27.22
N LEU A 645 34.32 5.68 25.91
CA LEU A 645 35.61 6.16 25.41
C LEU A 645 35.79 7.67 25.64
N GLY A 646 34.73 8.45 25.58
CA GLY A 646 34.74 9.88 25.89
C GLY A 646 35.00 10.16 27.37
N VAL A 647 34.32 9.45 28.27
CA VAL A 647 34.52 9.54 29.73
C VAL A 647 35.92 9.07 30.13
N ALA A 648 36.43 8.01 29.50
CA ALA A 648 37.81 7.57 29.67
C ALA A 648 38.84 8.61 29.20
N GLY A 649 38.44 9.58 28.39
CA GLY A 649 39.30 10.63 27.82
C GLY A 649 40.08 10.19 26.58
N VAL A 650 39.72 9.04 25.98
CA VAL A 650 40.31 8.53 24.74
C VAL A 650 39.85 9.34 23.55
N LEU A 651 38.54 9.69 23.51
CA LEU A 651 37.93 10.45 22.42
C LEU A 651 37.58 11.88 22.85
N PRO A 652 38.03 12.89 22.11
CA PRO A 652 37.53 14.26 22.28
C PRO A 652 36.05 14.39 21.93
N PRO A 653 35.28 15.34 22.54
CA PRO A 653 33.85 15.52 22.27
C PRO A 653 33.51 15.69 20.79
N ALA A 654 34.28 16.47 20.03
CA ALA A 654 34.07 16.67 18.60
C ALA A 654 34.26 15.38 17.78
N THR A 655 35.19 14.50 18.18
CA THR A 655 35.39 13.21 17.50
C THR A 655 34.25 12.25 17.83
N SER A 656 33.77 12.23 19.08
CA SER A 656 32.60 11.42 19.48
C SER A 656 31.36 11.84 18.66
N ALA A 657 31.11 13.16 18.55
CA ALA A 657 30.01 13.68 17.72
C ALA A 657 30.15 13.33 16.23
N LEU A 658 31.36 13.41 15.66
CA LEU A 658 31.61 13.01 14.28
C LEU A 658 31.33 11.53 14.06
N LEU A 659 31.81 10.66 14.92
CA LEU A 659 31.59 9.21 14.82
C LEU A 659 30.12 8.85 15.03
N HIS A 660 29.43 9.53 15.93
CA HIS A 660 28.00 9.39 16.16
C HIS A 660 27.21 9.73 14.88
N ASN A 661 27.43 10.91 14.28
CA ASN A 661 26.76 11.32 13.05
C ASN A 661 27.10 10.39 11.87
N ALA A 662 28.34 9.93 11.75
CA ALA A 662 28.74 8.97 10.73
C ALA A 662 28.00 7.62 10.91
N SER A 663 27.86 7.15 12.16
CA SER A 663 27.12 5.91 12.44
C SER A 663 25.63 6.04 12.10
N THR A 664 25.02 7.17 12.43
CA THR A 664 23.62 7.49 12.08
C THR A 664 23.43 7.43 10.57
N LEU A 665 24.31 8.07 9.81
CA LEU A 665 24.26 8.03 8.35
C LEU A 665 24.39 6.60 7.80
N VAL A 666 25.37 5.83 8.30
CA VAL A 666 25.58 4.43 7.85
C VAL A 666 24.35 3.57 8.14
N ILE A 667 23.75 3.70 9.33
CA ILE A 667 22.56 2.94 9.72
C ILE A 667 21.37 3.36 8.86
N SER A 668 21.18 4.65 8.60
CA SER A 668 20.11 5.17 7.73
C SER A 668 20.25 4.70 6.30
N LEU A 669 21.45 4.77 5.71
CA LEU A 669 21.72 4.23 4.38
C LEU A 669 21.47 2.72 4.29
N LYS A 670 21.87 1.98 5.34
CA LYS A 670 21.57 0.55 5.42
C LYS A 670 20.05 0.29 5.50
N SER A 671 19.31 1.15 6.19
CA SER A 671 17.84 1.05 6.27
C SER A 671 17.14 1.24 4.92
N MET A 672 17.79 1.91 3.97
CA MET A 672 17.28 2.08 2.59
C MET A 672 17.55 0.87 1.67
N THR A 673 18.31 -0.12 2.12
CA THR A 673 18.61 -1.32 1.32
C THR A 673 17.45 -2.32 1.36
N LYS A 674 17.31 -3.14 0.30
CA LYS A 674 16.30 -4.20 0.26
C LYS A 674 16.33 -5.09 1.50
N LEU A 675 15.15 -5.55 1.90
CA LEU A 675 14.92 -6.43 3.04
C LEU A 675 14.98 -7.90 2.64
N LEU A 676 14.33 -8.21 1.51
CA LEU A 676 14.34 -9.54 0.90
C LEU A 676 15.46 -9.56 -0.14
N ALA A 677 16.39 -10.50 0.03
CA ALA A 677 17.55 -10.66 -0.86
C ALA A 677 17.24 -11.63 -2.01
#